data_d0d0f6078946adafbb6e82761f5cb5da
#
_entry.id   d0d0f6078946adafbb6e82761f5cb5da
#
_cell.length_a   1.000
_cell.length_b   1.000
_cell.length_c   1.000
_cell.angle_alpha   90.00
_cell.angle_beta   90.00
_cell.angle_gamma   90.00
#
_symmetry.space_group_name_H-M   'P 1'
#
loop_
_entity.id
_entity.type
_entity.pdbx_description
1 polymer ?
#
loop_
_entity_poly.entity_id
_entity_poly.type
_entity_poly.pdbx_seq_one_letter_code
_entity_poly.pdbx_strand_id
1 'polypeptide(L)'
;MLLILTAVAILLLCGLAALLFQRNHSIASTLGVAGPVLACGIGLLPVIQVLSGHAIEPIRASWGMPFGSFSLGLDGLSAFFLLPILGLGALSAVYGLGYLRPYRDSKSLGASWFQFDVLIASMVMVVLARNALLFLVAWEVMSLSSFFLVAFENEKSEVRKASWTYLIATHIGTCFLFVLFLLLGQNSGNLDFSRFGGLTPHLGGVCFVLAVVGFGTKAGIVPSHVWLPEAHPAAPSHVSALMSGVMIKTGIYGILRVLLFLGPVQLWWGWALIAIGLLSGVLGVLFALAQHDLKRLLAYHSVENIGIIVMGLGVGLIGVSAGSPMLAFFGFAGGLLHVVNHAMFKGLLFMGAGSIAHGAHTREIDHLGGLLKRMPWTAGTFLVGAVAISGLPPLNGFVSEFLIYIGSFKGAASIGGGSAVALFTVIGGLALIGGLATACFTKAFGMVFLGEARSEEPRHARESEGSMLVPMAILAAGCLAIGLLGFLIIPAMPAVLASLPAPAQHIPLDAATIQGEVLAASGYLKSIALGALIILAFSGLIALLRLWLLSGRSVKETGTWDCGYAQPTARMQYTASSFAQPILDFFNVFQSGWKRLKPPRGYFPATASFETEALDTSREKVYRPIFEVVELFLSKVRMMQHGRIQLYVLYIVLTLVFLFVWKLR
;
A
#
# COMPACT_ATOMS: atom_id res chain seq x y z
N MET A 1 20.92 17.55 6.54
CA MET A 1 20.03 17.90 5.41
C MET A 1 20.70 17.80 4.05
N LEU A 2 21.95 18.29 3.88
CA LEU A 2 22.66 18.26 2.59
C LEU A 2 22.72 16.84 1.96
N LEU A 3 23.03 15.81 2.74
CA LEU A 3 23.09 14.42 2.25
C LEU A 3 21.78 13.94 1.61
N ILE A 4 20.61 14.33 2.16
CA ILE A 4 19.32 13.97 1.54
C ILE A 4 19.09 14.73 0.24
N LEU A 5 19.45 16.02 0.19
CA LEU A 5 19.37 16.77 -1.07
C LEU A 5 20.33 16.20 -2.12
N THR A 6 21.53 15.75 -1.71
CA THR A 6 22.46 15.03 -2.60
C THR A 6 21.81 13.73 -3.12
N ALA A 7 21.13 12.96 -2.27
CA ALA A 7 20.39 11.77 -2.70
C ALA A 7 19.29 12.10 -3.72
N VAL A 8 18.51 13.16 -3.48
CA VAL A 8 17.51 13.65 -4.46
C VAL A 8 18.15 14.09 -5.76
N ALA A 9 19.27 14.82 -5.71
CA ALA A 9 19.99 15.24 -6.90
C ALA A 9 20.54 14.05 -7.70
N ILE A 10 21.07 13.02 -7.03
CA ILE A 10 21.53 11.79 -7.67
C ILE A 10 20.38 11.09 -8.40
N LEU A 11 19.22 10.94 -7.76
CA LEU A 11 18.02 10.38 -8.41
C LEU A 11 17.67 11.13 -9.69
N LEU A 12 17.55 12.45 -9.62
CA LEU A 12 17.17 13.27 -10.77
C LEU A 12 18.22 13.25 -11.88
N LEU A 13 19.51 13.31 -11.53
CA LEU A 13 20.60 13.27 -12.51
C LEU A 13 20.74 11.90 -13.17
N CYS A 14 20.65 10.80 -12.40
CA CYS A 14 20.70 9.46 -12.94
C CYS A 14 19.48 9.16 -13.82
N GLY A 15 18.28 9.56 -13.40
CA GLY A 15 17.07 9.44 -14.20
C GLY A 15 17.16 10.24 -15.50
N LEU A 16 17.60 11.49 -15.45
CA LEU A 16 17.82 12.31 -16.65
C LEU A 16 18.86 11.70 -17.58
N ALA A 17 19.97 11.21 -17.03
CA ALA A 17 20.99 10.52 -17.81
C ALA A 17 20.43 9.24 -18.45
N ALA A 18 19.62 8.46 -17.73
CA ALA A 18 18.94 7.29 -18.30
C ALA A 18 18.02 7.67 -19.48
N LEU A 19 17.32 8.80 -19.39
CA LEU A 19 16.50 9.34 -20.47
C LEU A 19 17.33 9.77 -21.66
N LEU A 20 18.45 10.47 -21.44
CA LEU A 20 19.35 10.94 -22.53
C LEU A 20 19.99 9.76 -23.27
N PHE A 21 20.36 8.71 -22.54
CA PHE A 21 20.95 7.49 -23.11
C PHE A 21 19.91 6.41 -23.49
N GLN A 22 18.63 6.78 -23.67
CA GLN A 22 17.54 5.82 -23.94
C GLN A 22 17.76 4.90 -25.15
N ARG A 23 18.60 5.29 -26.12
CA ARG A 23 18.97 4.46 -27.28
C ARG A 23 19.88 3.27 -26.90
N ASN A 24 20.59 3.36 -25.78
CA ASN A 24 21.40 2.28 -25.25
C ASN A 24 20.74 1.73 -23.97
N HIS A 25 19.95 0.69 -24.15
CA HIS A 25 19.16 0.09 -23.07
C HIS A 25 19.98 -0.39 -21.87
N SER A 26 21.23 -0.83 -22.11
CA SER A 26 22.12 -1.28 -21.03
C SER A 26 22.56 -0.09 -20.17
N ILE A 27 23.03 1.00 -20.79
CA ILE A 27 23.47 2.20 -20.09
C ILE A 27 22.27 2.83 -19.37
N ALA A 28 21.12 2.97 -20.05
CA ALA A 28 19.92 3.56 -19.46
C ALA A 28 19.46 2.77 -18.22
N SER A 29 19.42 1.44 -18.28
CA SER A 29 19.03 0.60 -17.14
C SER A 29 20.06 0.64 -16.01
N THR A 30 21.35 0.66 -16.30
CA THR A 30 22.38 0.79 -15.27
C THR A 30 22.29 2.11 -14.53
N LEU A 31 22.10 3.22 -15.26
CA LEU A 31 21.92 4.56 -14.67
C LEU A 31 20.65 4.65 -13.85
N GLY A 32 19.51 4.15 -14.36
CA GLY A 32 18.24 4.15 -13.64
C GLY A 32 18.23 3.28 -12.38
N VAL A 33 19.07 2.26 -12.30
CA VAL A 33 19.26 1.47 -11.06
C VAL A 33 20.26 2.12 -10.12
N ALA A 34 21.33 2.74 -10.67
CA ALA A 34 22.34 3.38 -9.85
C ALA A 34 21.79 4.54 -9.03
N GLY A 35 20.85 5.34 -9.59
CA GLY A 35 20.19 6.43 -8.89
C GLY A 35 19.57 6.00 -7.54
N PRO A 36 18.57 5.11 -7.53
CA PRO A 36 17.95 4.63 -6.30
C PRO A 36 18.89 3.93 -5.32
N VAL A 37 19.85 3.13 -5.81
CA VAL A 37 20.79 2.43 -4.93
C VAL A 37 21.74 3.40 -4.24
N LEU A 38 22.31 4.36 -4.96
CA LEU A 38 23.20 5.37 -4.39
C LEU A 38 22.42 6.33 -3.46
N ALA A 39 21.22 6.76 -3.89
CA ALA A 39 20.35 7.60 -3.07
C ALA A 39 19.95 6.90 -1.77
N CYS A 40 19.70 5.60 -1.80
CA CYS A 40 19.42 4.81 -0.60
C CYS A 40 20.63 4.82 0.35
N GLY A 41 21.83 4.51 -0.17
CA GLY A 41 23.06 4.46 0.64
C GLY A 41 23.35 5.81 1.33
N ILE A 42 23.24 6.92 0.60
CA ILE A 42 23.54 8.26 1.11
C ILE A 42 22.39 8.78 2.00
N GLY A 43 21.14 8.58 1.55
CA GLY A 43 19.94 9.12 2.22
C GLY A 43 19.59 8.43 3.53
N LEU A 44 19.96 7.16 3.72
CA LEU A 44 19.74 6.44 4.98
C LEU A 44 20.61 6.93 6.12
N LEU A 45 21.79 7.52 5.87
CA LEU A 45 22.65 8.03 6.92
C LEU A 45 21.97 9.09 7.79
N PRO A 46 21.43 10.20 7.24
CA PRO A 46 20.72 11.19 8.04
C PRO A 46 19.40 10.66 8.62
N VAL A 47 18.75 9.71 7.95
CA VAL A 47 17.53 9.05 8.49
C VAL A 47 17.86 8.32 9.78
N ILE A 48 18.92 7.50 9.79
CA ILE A 48 19.37 6.77 10.99
C ILE A 48 19.79 7.76 12.10
N GLN A 49 20.50 8.83 11.76
CA GLN A 49 20.89 9.86 12.74
C GLN A 49 19.67 10.45 13.47
N VAL A 50 18.61 10.83 12.70
CA VAL A 50 17.39 11.39 13.31
C VAL A 50 16.65 10.35 14.15
N LEU A 51 16.52 9.11 13.67
CA LEU A 51 15.88 8.03 14.43
C LEU A 51 16.68 7.65 15.70
N SER A 52 18.00 7.94 15.73
CA SER A 52 18.85 7.79 16.91
C SER A 52 18.82 9.01 17.84
N GLY A 53 17.95 9.99 17.60
CA GLY A 53 17.73 11.15 18.46
C GLY A 53 18.59 12.38 18.13
N HIS A 54 19.33 12.39 17.01
CA HIS A 54 20.11 13.56 16.59
C HIS A 54 19.25 14.49 15.75
N ALA A 55 19.10 15.73 16.15
CA ALA A 55 18.39 16.74 15.36
C ALA A 55 19.21 17.19 14.14
N ILE A 56 18.53 17.36 13.01
CA ILE A 56 19.11 17.92 11.79
C ILE A 56 18.43 19.26 11.49
N GLU A 57 19.23 20.31 11.32
CA GLU A 57 18.73 21.64 11.05
C GLU A 57 17.96 21.70 9.72
N PRO A 58 16.75 22.32 9.71
CA PRO A 58 15.98 22.51 8.50
C PRO A 58 16.66 23.53 7.57
N ILE A 59 16.46 23.35 6.27
CA ILE A 59 16.86 24.34 5.26
C ILE A 59 15.67 25.27 5.01
N ARG A 60 15.93 26.59 5.09
CA ARG A 60 14.97 27.63 4.73
C ARG A 60 15.63 28.62 3.78
N ALA A 61 14.95 28.91 2.67
CA ALA A 61 15.37 29.93 1.71
C ALA A 61 14.14 30.74 1.31
N SER A 62 14.33 32.02 1.10
CA SER A 62 13.30 32.88 0.47
C SER A 62 13.17 32.45 -0.99
N TRP A 63 11.94 32.30 -1.46
CA TRP A 63 11.64 32.16 -2.89
C TRP A 63 10.71 33.30 -3.31
N GLY A 64 10.78 33.71 -4.57
CA GLY A 64 9.98 34.85 -5.09
C GLY A 64 8.48 34.57 -5.15
N MET A 65 7.98 33.50 -4.54
CA MET A 65 6.55 33.20 -4.49
C MET A 65 5.90 33.80 -3.25
N PRO A 66 4.70 34.39 -3.38
CA PRO A 66 3.95 34.87 -2.22
C PRO A 66 3.57 33.71 -1.29
N PHE A 67 3.43 34.00 0.00
CA PHE A 67 2.92 33.08 1.03
C PHE A 67 3.89 32.00 1.52
N GLY A 68 5.12 32.31 1.86
CA GLY A 68 5.98 31.41 2.60
C GLY A 68 7.41 31.31 2.07
N SER A 69 8.09 30.24 2.47
CA SER A 69 9.49 30.01 2.16
C SER A 69 9.72 28.65 1.53
N PHE A 70 10.81 28.49 0.77
CA PHE A 70 11.32 27.17 0.43
C PHE A 70 11.85 26.55 1.72
N SER A 71 11.08 25.64 2.32
CA SER A 71 11.39 25.07 3.62
C SER A 71 11.36 23.55 3.59
N LEU A 72 12.48 22.94 3.98
CA LEU A 72 12.66 21.49 4.09
C LEU A 72 13.12 21.13 5.50
N GLY A 73 12.54 20.05 6.06
CA GLY A 73 12.90 19.58 7.39
C GLY A 73 12.88 18.05 7.47
N LEU A 74 13.78 17.50 8.27
CA LEU A 74 13.85 16.09 8.58
C LEU A 74 13.63 15.91 10.07
N ASP A 75 12.41 15.56 10.45
CA ASP A 75 12.01 15.14 11.79
C ASP A 75 11.83 13.62 11.87
N GLY A 76 11.53 13.11 13.06
CA GLY A 76 11.35 11.68 13.27
C GLY A 76 10.24 11.05 12.41
N LEU A 77 9.13 11.76 12.19
CA LEU A 77 8.06 11.28 11.30
C LEU A 77 8.56 11.17 9.87
N SER A 78 9.23 12.20 9.34
CA SER A 78 9.82 12.15 8.00
C SER A 78 10.86 11.05 7.87
N ALA A 79 11.75 10.92 8.85
CA ALA A 79 12.79 9.89 8.87
C ALA A 79 12.19 8.49 8.87
N PHE A 80 11.11 8.27 9.64
CA PHE A 80 10.41 6.99 9.68
C PHE A 80 9.83 6.58 8.31
N PHE A 81 9.21 7.52 7.59
CA PHE A 81 8.65 7.25 6.25
C PHE A 81 9.73 7.17 5.15
N LEU A 82 10.85 7.89 5.31
CA LEU A 82 11.97 7.80 4.37
C LEU A 82 12.64 6.42 4.37
N LEU A 83 12.65 5.73 5.50
CA LEU A 83 13.27 4.41 5.63
C LEU A 83 12.70 3.40 4.61
N PRO A 84 11.38 3.14 4.54
CA PRO A 84 10.83 2.27 3.50
C PRO A 84 10.87 2.88 2.08
N ILE A 85 10.79 4.22 1.92
CA ILE A 85 10.85 4.87 0.61
C ILE A 85 12.20 4.59 -0.06
N LEU A 86 13.30 4.82 0.64
CA LEU A 86 14.64 4.61 0.11
C LEU A 86 14.96 3.12 -0.03
N GLY A 87 14.66 2.32 1.00
CA GLY A 87 14.97 0.89 0.99
C GLY A 87 14.22 0.12 -0.09
N LEU A 88 12.89 0.25 -0.14
CA LEU A 88 12.09 -0.43 -1.17
C LEU A 88 12.32 0.18 -2.56
N GLY A 89 12.62 1.49 -2.65
CA GLY A 89 13.00 2.14 -3.89
C GLY A 89 14.23 1.50 -4.53
N ALA A 90 15.30 1.30 -3.77
CA ALA A 90 16.52 0.63 -4.23
C ALA A 90 16.27 -0.84 -4.62
N LEU A 91 15.54 -1.61 -3.77
CA LEU A 91 15.23 -3.01 -4.06
C LEU A 91 14.35 -3.17 -5.30
N SER A 92 13.36 -2.28 -5.48
CA SER A 92 12.50 -2.27 -6.66
C SER A 92 13.27 -1.91 -7.94
N ALA A 93 14.26 -1.01 -7.86
CA ALA A 93 15.13 -0.69 -8.99
C ALA A 93 15.97 -1.91 -9.42
N VAL A 94 16.60 -2.61 -8.45
CA VAL A 94 17.39 -3.82 -8.73
C VAL A 94 16.51 -4.91 -9.34
N TYR A 95 15.30 -5.11 -8.80
CA TYR A 95 14.33 -6.04 -9.37
C TYR A 95 13.94 -5.67 -10.81
N GLY A 96 13.69 -4.37 -11.05
CA GLY A 96 13.31 -3.82 -12.35
C GLY A 96 14.33 -4.10 -13.44
N LEU A 97 15.63 -4.25 -13.10
CA LEU A 97 16.69 -4.57 -14.05
C LEU A 97 16.44 -5.88 -14.82
N GLY A 98 16.02 -6.93 -14.10
CA GLY A 98 15.65 -8.21 -14.72
C GLY A 98 14.27 -8.16 -15.35
N TYR A 99 13.30 -7.58 -14.63
CA TYR A 99 11.89 -7.54 -15.04
C TYR A 99 11.67 -6.80 -16.37
N LEU A 100 12.40 -5.71 -16.64
CA LEU A 100 12.24 -4.90 -17.86
C LEU A 100 13.02 -5.44 -19.08
N ARG A 101 13.85 -6.47 -18.91
CA ARG A 101 14.64 -7.03 -20.03
C ARG A 101 13.83 -7.40 -21.27
N PRO A 102 12.68 -8.08 -21.17
CA PRO A 102 11.89 -8.47 -22.34
C PRO A 102 11.31 -7.28 -23.12
N TYR A 103 11.24 -6.11 -22.51
CA TYR A 103 10.65 -4.91 -23.10
C TYR A 103 11.66 -4.01 -23.84
N ARG A 104 12.94 -4.43 -23.96
CA ARG A 104 14.01 -3.63 -24.55
C ARG A 104 13.71 -3.15 -25.96
N ASP A 105 13.17 -4.05 -26.79
CA ASP A 105 12.94 -3.75 -28.20
C ASP A 105 11.59 -3.09 -28.47
N SER A 106 10.71 -3.07 -27.49
CA SER A 106 9.32 -2.57 -27.63
C SER A 106 9.06 -1.26 -26.88
N LYS A 107 9.91 -0.91 -25.88
CA LYS A 107 9.67 0.24 -24.99
C LYS A 107 10.92 1.10 -24.77
N SER A 108 10.71 2.39 -24.55
CA SER A 108 11.78 3.28 -24.08
C SER A 108 12.07 3.05 -22.60
N LEU A 109 13.06 2.20 -22.29
CA LEU A 109 13.43 1.94 -20.90
C LEU A 109 13.99 3.18 -20.20
N GLY A 110 14.70 4.06 -20.92
CA GLY A 110 15.22 5.31 -20.35
C GLY A 110 14.12 6.24 -19.82
N ALA A 111 13.01 6.36 -20.57
CA ALA A 111 11.86 7.14 -20.11
C ALA A 111 11.20 6.51 -18.88
N SER A 112 11.10 5.17 -18.83
CA SER A 112 10.56 4.45 -17.67
C SER A 112 11.43 4.67 -16.42
N TRP A 113 12.76 4.55 -16.55
CA TRP A 113 13.69 4.78 -15.45
C TRP A 113 13.67 6.24 -14.97
N PHE A 114 13.61 7.20 -15.90
CA PHE A 114 13.46 8.61 -15.52
C PHE A 114 12.23 8.84 -14.65
N GLN A 115 11.08 8.33 -15.06
CA GLN A 115 9.84 8.48 -14.27
C GLN A 115 9.92 7.73 -12.93
N PHE A 116 10.62 6.60 -12.87
CA PHE A 116 10.83 5.84 -11.65
C PHE A 116 11.69 6.61 -10.64
N ASP A 117 12.80 7.19 -11.09
CA ASP A 117 13.69 7.98 -10.25
C ASP A 117 13.02 9.28 -9.78
N VAL A 118 12.24 9.95 -10.67
CA VAL A 118 11.41 11.12 -10.32
C VAL A 118 10.34 10.75 -9.29
N LEU A 119 9.74 9.56 -9.39
CA LEU A 119 8.76 9.08 -8.40
C LEU A 119 9.40 8.96 -7.01
N ILE A 120 10.58 8.35 -6.90
CA ILE A 120 11.27 8.24 -5.61
C ILE A 120 11.67 9.62 -5.08
N ALA A 121 12.26 10.46 -5.93
CA ALA A 121 12.68 11.82 -5.57
C ALA A 121 11.48 12.66 -5.06
N SER A 122 10.34 12.58 -5.74
CA SER A 122 9.12 13.29 -5.33
C SER A 122 8.55 12.79 -4.01
N MET A 123 8.56 11.47 -3.73
CA MET A 123 8.16 10.92 -2.43
C MET A 123 9.08 11.41 -1.31
N VAL A 124 10.39 11.48 -1.55
CA VAL A 124 11.35 12.07 -0.60
C VAL A 124 11.01 13.53 -0.34
N MET A 125 10.73 14.32 -1.39
CA MET A 125 10.38 15.74 -1.25
C MET A 125 9.05 15.94 -0.53
N VAL A 126 8.03 15.09 -0.76
CA VAL A 126 6.74 15.14 -0.04
C VAL A 126 6.94 15.04 1.47
N VAL A 127 7.76 14.11 1.94
CA VAL A 127 7.96 13.92 3.39
C VAL A 127 8.93 14.95 4.01
N LEU A 128 9.74 15.64 3.21
CA LEU A 128 10.63 16.71 3.66
C LEU A 128 10.00 18.10 3.63
N ALA A 129 9.00 18.34 2.78
CA ALA A 129 8.39 19.65 2.62
C ALA A 129 7.81 20.18 3.94
N ARG A 130 8.09 21.47 4.22
CA ARG A 130 7.59 22.22 5.38
C ARG A 130 6.83 23.48 4.98
N ASN A 131 6.46 23.58 3.70
CA ASN A 131 5.59 24.61 3.14
C ASN A 131 4.51 23.92 2.30
N ALA A 132 3.27 24.37 2.40
CA ALA A 132 2.12 23.73 1.75
C ALA A 132 2.21 23.75 0.22
N LEU A 133 2.70 24.84 -0.37
CA LEU A 133 2.87 24.93 -1.83
C LEU A 133 3.96 23.97 -2.31
N LEU A 134 5.11 23.93 -1.63
CA LEU A 134 6.18 22.98 -1.94
C LEU A 134 5.71 21.52 -1.80
N PHE A 135 4.93 21.24 -0.75
CA PHE A 135 4.31 19.93 -0.54
C PHE A 135 3.40 19.55 -1.71
N LEU A 136 2.50 20.45 -2.13
CA LEU A 136 1.57 20.20 -3.23
C LEU A 136 2.28 20.01 -4.57
N VAL A 137 3.34 20.79 -4.85
CA VAL A 137 4.16 20.60 -6.06
C VAL A 137 4.80 19.22 -6.07
N ALA A 138 5.45 18.82 -4.97
CA ALA A 138 6.06 17.49 -4.87
C ALA A 138 5.01 16.36 -4.97
N TRP A 139 3.82 16.57 -4.39
CA TRP A 139 2.68 15.66 -4.46
C TRP A 139 2.16 15.44 -5.89
N GLU A 140 2.05 16.52 -6.68
CA GLU A 140 1.65 16.43 -8.08
C GLU A 140 2.73 15.79 -8.96
N VAL A 141 4.01 16.09 -8.75
CA VAL A 141 5.12 15.40 -9.44
C VAL A 141 5.08 13.89 -9.15
N MET A 142 4.81 13.49 -7.90
CA MET A 142 4.63 12.08 -7.51
C MET A 142 3.45 11.46 -8.26
N SER A 143 2.34 12.17 -8.40
CA SER A 143 1.13 11.67 -9.07
C SER A 143 1.34 11.53 -10.58
N LEU A 144 1.99 12.50 -11.22
CA LEU A 144 2.26 12.48 -12.65
C LEU A 144 3.31 11.42 -13.03
N SER A 145 4.41 11.33 -12.28
CA SER A 145 5.45 10.31 -12.55
C SER A 145 4.89 8.89 -12.43
N SER A 146 4.08 8.63 -11.42
CA SER A 146 3.43 7.32 -11.28
C SER A 146 2.35 7.07 -12.34
N PHE A 147 1.63 8.09 -12.82
CA PHE A 147 0.71 7.97 -13.95
C PHE A 147 1.42 7.44 -15.21
N PHE A 148 2.57 8.03 -15.56
CA PHE A 148 3.35 7.57 -16.72
C PHE A 148 3.87 6.14 -16.53
N LEU A 149 4.24 5.76 -15.31
CA LEU A 149 4.65 4.39 -15.01
C LEU A 149 3.50 3.39 -15.07
N VAL A 150 2.28 3.75 -14.64
CA VAL A 150 1.09 2.92 -14.82
C VAL A 150 0.75 2.75 -16.30
N ALA A 151 0.94 3.80 -17.10
CA ALA A 151 0.71 3.81 -18.54
C ALA A 151 1.81 3.12 -19.36
N PHE A 152 2.70 2.33 -18.77
CA PHE A 152 3.86 1.70 -19.42
C PHE A 152 3.47 0.90 -20.68
N GLU A 153 2.41 0.09 -20.62
CA GLU A 153 1.87 -0.67 -21.75
C GLU A 153 0.63 0.05 -22.35
N ASN A 154 0.74 1.34 -22.66
CA ASN A 154 -0.37 2.20 -23.12
C ASN A 154 -1.01 1.79 -24.45
N GLU A 155 -0.46 0.82 -25.18
CA GLU A 155 -1.08 0.22 -26.36
C GLU A 155 -2.37 -0.53 -26.00
N LYS A 156 -2.39 -1.11 -24.79
CA LYS A 156 -3.56 -1.83 -24.27
C LYS A 156 -4.63 -0.84 -23.80
N SER A 157 -5.84 -0.98 -24.30
CA SER A 157 -6.97 -0.09 -23.94
C SER A 157 -7.27 -0.12 -22.43
N GLU A 158 -7.12 -1.29 -21.80
CA GLU A 158 -7.33 -1.48 -20.36
C GLU A 158 -6.30 -0.70 -19.52
N VAL A 159 -5.02 -0.69 -19.96
CA VAL A 159 -3.96 0.06 -19.31
C VAL A 159 -4.21 1.56 -19.41
N ARG A 160 -4.64 2.06 -20.60
CA ARG A 160 -5.02 3.48 -20.76
C ARG A 160 -6.17 3.85 -19.84
N LYS A 161 -7.21 3.02 -19.76
CA LYS A 161 -8.34 3.25 -18.86
C LYS A 161 -7.92 3.27 -17.39
N ALA A 162 -7.09 2.31 -16.98
CA ALA A 162 -6.57 2.23 -15.62
C ALA A 162 -5.74 3.46 -15.23
N SER A 163 -4.84 3.91 -16.12
CA SER A 163 -4.01 5.09 -15.87
C SER A 163 -4.83 6.38 -15.78
N TRP A 164 -5.85 6.57 -16.65
CA TRP A 164 -6.76 7.71 -16.53
C TRP A 164 -7.61 7.66 -15.26
N THR A 165 -8.14 6.49 -14.88
CA THR A 165 -8.87 6.32 -13.61
C THR A 165 -7.99 6.72 -12.43
N TYR A 166 -6.70 6.31 -12.44
CA TYR A 166 -5.72 6.68 -11.43
C TYR A 166 -5.51 8.21 -11.39
N LEU A 167 -5.25 8.83 -12.54
CA LEU A 167 -4.98 10.27 -12.62
C LEU A 167 -6.16 11.10 -12.11
N ILE A 168 -7.37 10.78 -12.57
CA ILE A 168 -8.60 11.49 -12.17
C ILE A 168 -8.81 11.36 -10.65
N ALA A 169 -8.71 10.15 -10.11
CA ALA A 169 -8.89 9.92 -8.67
C ALA A 169 -7.88 10.71 -7.83
N THR A 170 -6.59 10.71 -8.23
CA THR A 170 -5.55 11.44 -7.50
C THR A 170 -5.77 12.94 -7.54
N HIS A 171 -6.18 13.52 -8.69
CA HIS A 171 -6.47 14.95 -8.81
C HIS A 171 -7.70 15.36 -8.00
N ILE A 172 -8.75 14.53 -7.97
CA ILE A 172 -9.90 14.77 -7.06
C ILE A 172 -9.42 14.84 -5.61
N GLY A 173 -8.58 13.89 -5.16
CA GLY A 173 -7.98 13.95 -3.82
C GLY A 173 -7.17 15.23 -3.59
N THR A 174 -6.36 15.64 -4.57
CA THR A 174 -5.56 16.89 -4.50
C THR A 174 -6.43 18.13 -4.38
N CYS A 175 -7.61 18.20 -5.00
CA CYS A 175 -8.53 19.33 -4.82
C CYS A 175 -8.92 19.53 -3.35
N PHE A 176 -9.18 18.44 -2.60
CA PHE A 176 -9.45 18.53 -1.15
C PHE A 176 -8.21 19.01 -0.38
N LEU A 177 -6.99 18.63 -0.78
CA LEU A 177 -5.76 19.12 -0.18
C LEU A 177 -5.53 20.61 -0.46
N PHE A 178 -5.86 21.09 -1.64
CA PHE A 178 -5.83 22.53 -1.93
C PHE A 178 -6.71 23.32 -0.98
N VAL A 179 -7.97 22.87 -0.82
CA VAL A 179 -8.92 23.54 0.11
C VAL A 179 -8.39 23.46 1.55
N LEU A 180 -7.86 22.31 1.97
CA LEU A 180 -7.25 22.14 3.29
C LEU A 180 -6.14 23.17 3.56
N PHE A 181 -5.15 23.23 2.67
CA PHE A 181 -4.01 24.13 2.85
C PHE A 181 -4.38 25.61 2.68
N LEU A 182 -5.39 25.93 1.85
CA LEU A 182 -5.94 27.28 1.77
C LEU A 182 -6.59 27.70 3.11
N LEU A 183 -7.38 26.85 3.74
CA LEU A 183 -7.99 27.14 5.05
C LEU A 183 -6.93 27.30 6.15
N LEU A 184 -5.93 26.42 6.17
CA LEU A 184 -4.81 26.53 7.11
C LEU A 184 -4.00 27.82 6.88
N GLY A 185 -3.73 28.14 5.62
CA GLY A 185 -3.01 29.35 5.23
C GLY A 185 -3.77 30.62 5.53
N GLN A 186 -5.09 30.65 5.29
CA GLN A 186 -5.96 31.77 5.63
C GLN A 186 -5.99 32.03 7.14
N ASN A 187 -6.08 30.99 7.95
CA ASN A 187 -6.07 31.10 9.40
C ASN A 187 -4.73 31.62 9.96
N SER A 188 -3.61 31.20 9.37
CA SER A 188 -2.25 31.53 9.86
C SER A 188 -1.61 32.71 9.15
N GLY A 189 -2.17 33.20 8.07
CA GLY A 189 -1.58 34.25 7.19
C GLY A 189 -0.33 33.80 6.42
N ASN A 190 0.00 32.49 6.44
CA ASN A 190 1.22 31.94 5.86
C ASN A 190 1.01 30.46 5.45
N LEU A 191 1.80 29.94 4.53
CA LEU A 191 1.74 28.54 4.08
C LEU A 191 2.86 27.66 4.67
N ASP A 192 3.71 28.17 5.53
CA ASP A 192 4.75 27.40 6.22
C ASP A 192 4.14 26.58 7.37
N PHE A 193 4.45 25.30 7.44
CA PHE A 193 3.91 24.37 8.43
C PHE A 193 4.19 24.80 9.87
N SER A 194 5.32 25.50 10.11
CA SER A 194 5.67 26.04 11.42
C SER A 194 4.75 27.19 11.90
N ARG A 195 3.91 27.72 11.02
CA ARG A 195 2.94 28.77 11.32
C ARG A 195 1.52 28.25 11.49
N PHE A 196 1.27 27.00 11.09
CA PHE A 196 -0.05 26.41 11.23
C PHE A 196 -0.36 26.09 12.71
N GLY A 197 -1.57 26.38 13.12
CA GLY A 197 -2.06 26.15 14.48
C GLY A 197 -3.13 27.16 14.89
N GLY A 198 -3.56 27.10 16.16
CA GLY A 198 -4.55 28.03 16.68
C GLY A 198 -5.96 27.88 16.09
N LEU A 199 -6.30 26.70 15.56
CA LEU A 199 -7.60 26.44 14.94
C LEU A 199 -8.69 26.34 16.00
N THR A 200 -9.87 26.87 15.68
CA THR A 200 -11.07 26.55 16.47
C THR A 200 -11.43 25.08 16.31
N PRO A 201 -12.07 24.44 17.30
CA PRO A 201 -12.47 23.02 17.21
C PRO A 201 -13.29 22.69 15.96
N HIS A 202 -14.17 23.61 15.52
CA HIS A 202 -14.96 23.44 14.29
C HIS A 202 -14.08 23.44 13.04
N LEU A 203 -13.18 24.41 12.89
CA LEU A 203 -12.27 24.49 11.75
C LEU A 203 -11.30 23.30 11.73
N GLY A 204 -10.80 22.90 12.91
CA GLY A 204 -9.99 21.68 13.07
C GLY A 204 -10.72 20.43 12.57
N GLY A 205 -12.02 20.28 12.90
CA GLY A 205 -12.86 19.20 12.41
C GLY A 205 -13.05 19.22 10.89
N VAL A 206 -13.28 20.38 10.28
CA VAL A 206 -13.37 20.52 8.82
C VAL A 206 -12.05 20.15 8.15
N CYS A 207 -10.94 20.67 8.66
CA CYS A 207 -9.60 20.34 8.15
C CYS A 207 -9.27 18.84 8.29
N PHE A 208 -9.70 18.19 9.39
CA PHE A 208 -9.57 16.75 9.57
C PHE A 208 -10.30 15.97 8.48
N VAL A 209 -11.57 16.31 8.19
CA VAL A 209 -12.33 15.65 7.11
C VAL A 209 -11.67 15.84 5.76
N LEU A 210 -11.24 17.06 5.43
CA LEU A 210 -10.54 17.36 4.18
C LEU A 210 -9.24 16.57 4.05
N ALA A 211 -8.48 16.45 5.14
CA ALA A 211 -7.25 15.65 5.18
C ALA A 211 -7.53 14.15 4.97
N VAL A 212 -8.54 13.60 5.67
CA VAL A 212 -8.91 12.19 5.53
C VAL A 212 -9.40 11.88 4.11
N VAL A 213 -10.20 12.74 3.50
CA VAL A 213 -10.65 12.55 2.12
C VAL A 213 -9.50 12.71 1.12
N GLY A 214 -8.75 13.80 1.19
CA GLY A 214 -7.68 14.11 0.23
C GLY A 214 -6.53 13.11 0.30
N PHE A 215 -5.94 12.91 1.47
CA PHE A 215 -4.86 11.95 1.66
C PHE A 215 -5.34 10.50 1.63
N GLY A 216 -6.55 10.24 2.13
CA GLY A 216 -7.17 8.93 2.10
C GLY A 216 -7.44 8.42 0.68
N THR A 217 -7.76 9.30 -0.26
CA THR A 217 -7.86 8.95 -1.68
C THR A 217 -6.53 8.40 -2.22
N LYS A 218 -5.40 9.02 -1.87
CA LYS A 218 -4.08 8.53 -2.24
C LYS A 218 -3.70 7.25 -1.50
N ALA A 219 -4.06 7.13 -0.23
CA ALA A 219 -3.86 5.93 0.57
C ALA A 219 -4.71 4.74 0.09
N GLY A 220 -5.84 5.00 -0.56
CA GLY A 220 -6.75 3.97 -1.05
C GLY A 220 -7.74 3.48 0.01
N ILE A 221 -8.25 4.38 0.87
CA ILE A 221 -9.33 4.02 1.82
C ILE A 221 -10.68 3.92 1.09
N VAL A 222 -11.57 3.06 1.59
CA VAL A 222 -12.93 2.95 1.07
C VAL A 222 -13.71 4.23 1.43
N PRO A 223 -14.48 4.84 0.49
CA PRO A 223 -14.79 4.38 -0.87
C PRO A 223 -13.79 4.84 -1.94
N SER A 224 -12.79 5.67 -1.64
CA SER A 224 -11.90 6.33 -2.61
C SER A 224 -10.81 5.41 -3.20
N HIS A 225 -10.87 4.12 -2.96
CA HIS A 225 -9.86 3.11 -3.34
C HIS A 225 -9.96 2.62 -4.79
N VAL A 226 -11.03 2.93 -5.53
CA VAL A 226 -11.38 2.29 -6.82
C VAL A 226 -10.30 2.35 -7.91
N TRP A 227 -9.39 3.30 -7.84
CA TRP A 227 -8.25 3.42 -8.76
C TRP A 227 -7.17 2.35 -8.53
N LEU A 228 -7.03 1.88 -7.29
CA LEU A 228 -5.93 1.04 -6.85
C LEU A 228 -5.96 -0.37 -7.47
N PRO A 229 -7.12 -1.09 -7.50
CA PRO A 229 -7.24 -2.38 -8.18
C PRO A 229 -7.11 -2.33 -9.71
N GLU A 230 -7.23 -1.14 -10.31
CA GLU A 230 -7.03 -0.94 -11.75
C GLU A 230 -5.55 -0.60 -12.05
N ALA A 231 -4.96 0.32 -11.29
CA ALA A 231 -3.60 0.82 -11.54
C ALA A 231 -2.51 -0.22 -11.28
N HIS A 232 -2.61 -1.01 -10.19
CA HIS A 232 -1.56 -1.98 -9.85
C HIS A 232 -1.41 -3.14 -10.84
N PRO A 233 -2.47 -3.75 -11.38
CA PRO A 233 -2.33 -4.74 -12.44
C PRO A 233 -1.75 -4.16 -13.74
N ALA A 234 -2.05 -2.91 -14.05
CA ALA A 234 -1.58 -2.23 -15.25
C ALA A 234 -0.09 -1.86 -15.19
N ALA A 235 0.41 -1.45 -14.01
CA ALA A 235 1.79 -1.06 -13.82
C ALA A 235 2.76 -2.26 -13.88
N PRO A 236 4.03 -2.07 -14.30
CA PRO A 236 5.10 -3.08 -14.14
C PRO A 236 5.27 -3.48 -12.67
N SER A 237 5.67 -4.74 -12.40
CA SER A 237 5.62 -5.28 -11.04
C SER A 237 6.54 -4.58 -10.03
N HIS A 238 7.72 -4.12 -10.45
CA HIS A 238 8.61 -3.31 -9.59
C HIS A 238 8.00 -1.95 -9.25
N VAL A 239 7.25 -1.36 -10.19
CA VAL A 239 6.48 -0.12 -9.95
C VAL A 239 5.30 -0.41 -9.01
N SER A 240 4.57 -1.51 -9.21
CA SER A 240 3.46 -1.91 -8.33
C SER A 240 3.94 -2.17 -6.90
N ALA A 241 5.14 -2.77 -6.74
CA ALA A 241 5.78 -2.97 -5.44
C ALA A 241 6.07 -1.63 -4.75
N LEU A 242 6.63 -0.66 -5.47
CA LEU A 242 6.92 0.68 -4.95
C LEU A 242 5.64 1.47 -4.64
N MET A 243 4.67 1.47 -5.56
CA MET A 243 3.39 2.17 -5.37
C MET A 243 2.63 1.63 -4.16
N SER A 244 2.43 0.32 -4.08
CA SER A 244 1.73 -0.31 -2.95
C SER A 244 2.56 -0.29 -1.67
N GLY A 245 3.87 -0.52 -1.78
CA GLY A 245 4.77 -0.58 -0.63
C GLY A 245 4.98 0.75 0.06
N VAL A 246 5.09 1.87 -0.67
CA VAL A 246 5.45 3.17 -0.07
C VAL A 246 4.63 4.35 -0.57
N MET A 247 4.30 4.46 -1.86
CA MET A 247 3.60 5.63 -2.38
C MET A 247 2.24 5.88 -1.70
N ILE A 248 1.41 4.86 -1.52
CA ILE A 248 0.13 5.00 -0.84
C ILE A 248 0.28 5.42 0.63
N LYS A 249 1.42 5.11 1.27
CA LYS A 249 1.71 5.52 2.65
C LYS A 249 2.03 7.00 2.79
N THR A 250 2.39 7.70 1.70
CA THR A 250 2.48 9.17 1.74
C THR A 250 1.15 9.82 2.10
N GLY A 251 0.02 9.15 1.79
CA GLY A 251 -1.31 9.55 2.29
C GLY A 251 -1.43 9.42 3.81
N ILE A 252 -0.95 8.31 4.37
CA ILE A 252 -0.90 8.12 5.85
C ILE A 252 0.01 9.17 6.49
N TYR A 253 1.19 9.43 5.88
CA TYR A 253 2.09 10.50 6.32
C TYR A 253 1.36 11.86 6.34
N GLY A 254 0.61 12.18 5.26
CA GLY A 254 -0.14 13.43 5.16
C GLY A 254 -1.19 13.58 6.26
N ILE A 255 -1.98 12.54 6.55
CA ILE A 255 -2.94 12.53 7.66
C ILE A 255 -2.22 12.80 8.98
N LEU A 256 -1.16 12.06 9.30
CA LEU A 256 -0.38 12.25 10.53
C LEU A 256 0.23 13.65 10.60
N ARG A 257 0.79 14.16 9.51
CA ARG A 257 1.38 15.48 9.44
C ARG A 257 0.38 16.60 9.73
N VAL A 258 -0.83 16.50 9.16
CA VAL A 258 -1.88 17.51 9.36
C VAL A 258 -2.47 17.45 10.75
N LEU A 259 -2.63 16.26 11.34
CA LEU A 259 -3.08 16.13 12.74
C LEU A 259 -2.26 16.97 13.73
N LEU A 260 -0.98 17.27 13.41
CA LEU A 260 -0.10 18.10 14.24
C LEU A 260 -0.51 19.57 14.29
N PHE A 261 -1.35 20.03 13.34
CA PHE A 261 -1.75 21.42 13.18
C PHE A 261 -3.18 21.70 13.64
N LEU A 262 -4.00 20.63 13.82
CA LEU A 262 -5.45 20.76 14.02
C LEU A 262 -5.85 21.14 15.44
N GLY A 263 -4.89 21.25 16.37
CA GLY A 263 -5.17 21.52 17.78
C GLY A 263 -5.62 20.29 18.58
N PRO A 264 -6.42 20.47 19.65
CA PRO A 264 -6.81 19.36 20.51
C PRO A 264 -7.59 18.27 19.76
N VAL A 265 -7.17 17.01 19.96
CA VAL A 265 -7.79 15.86 19.31
C VAL A 265 -9.22 15.65 19.84
N GLN A 266 -10.17 15.57 18.92
CA GLN A 266 -11.57 15.31 19.25
C GLN A 266 -11.84 13.79 19.17
N LEU A 267 -12.62 13.27 20.13
CA LEU A 267 -12.87 11.83 20.25
C LEU A 267 -13.49 11.21 18.98
N TRP A 268 -14.35 11.94 18.28
CA TRP A 268 -14.98 11.45 17.06
C TRP A 268 -14.00 11.22 15.90
N TRP A 269 -12.82 11.89 15.90
CA TRP A 269 -11.78 11.62 14.91
C TRP A 269 -11.27 10.18 15.01
N GLY A 270 -11.04 9.70 16.23
CA GLY A 270 -10.66 8.32 16.49
C GLY A 270 -11.73 7.33 16.03
N TRP A 271 -12.99 7.59 16.34
CA TRP A 271 -14.10 6.74 15.89
C TRP A 271 -14.26 6.74 14.37
N ALA A 272 -14.13 7.89 13.73
CA ALA A 272 -14.19 8.00 12.27
C ALA A 272 -13.07 7.18 11.59
N LEU A 273 -11.82 7.27 12.09
CA LEU A 273 -10.73 6.47 11.55
C LEU A 273 -10.94 4.97 11.79
N ILE A 274 -11.44 4.55 12.94
CA ILE A 274 -11.76 3.14 13.21
C ILE A 274 -12.84 2.66 12.23
N ALA A 275 -13.92 3.42 12.06
CA ALA A 275 -15.01 3.03 11.15
C ALA A 275 -14.53 2.91 9.69
N ILE A 276 -13.75 3.90 9.20
CA ILE A 276 -13.17 3.89 7.85
C ILE A 276 -12.16 2.73 7.71
N GLY A 277 -11.34 2.51 8.74
CA GLY A 277 -10.35 1.45 8.77
C GLY A 277 -10.99 0.06 8.73
N LEU A 278 -12.03 -0.18 9.53
CA LEU A 278 -12.81 -1.42 9.52
C LEU A 278 -13.48 -1.67 8.16
N LEU A 279 -14.13 -0.65 7.61
CA LEU A 279 -14.78 -0.74 6.31
C LEU A 279 -13.77 -1.08 5.21
N SER A 280 -12.62 -0.40 5.22
CA SER A 280 -11.53 -0.65 4.25
C SER A 280 -10.92 -2.03 4.43
N GLY A 281 -10.69 -2.46 5.67
CA GLY A 281 -10.11 -3.75 6.00
C GLY A 281 -11.00 -4.91 5.56
N VAL A 282 -12.26 -4.92 5.98
CA VAL A 282 -13.19 -6.01 5.70
C VAL A 282 -13.56 -6.06 4.21
N LEU A 283 -13.96 -4.92 3.61
CA LEU A 283 -14.30 -4.92 2.17
C LEU A 283 -13.08 -5.20 1.30
N GLY A 284 -11.90 -4.68 1.67
CA GLY A 284 -10.67 -4.95 0.94
C GLY A 284 -10.35 -6.44 0.85
N VAL A 285 -10.39 -7.17 1.96
CA VAL A 285 -10.11 -8.62 1.97
C VAL A 285 -11.20 -9.43 1.28
N LEU A 286 -12.48 -9.06 1.40
CA LEU A 286 -13.57 -9.73 0.69
C LEU A 286 -13.45 -9.57 -0.82
N PHE A 287 -13.15 -8.35 -1.30
CA PHE A 287 -12.92 -8.12 -2.73
C PHE A 287 -11.65 -8.84 -3.22
N ALA A 288 -10.59 -8.92 -2.41
CA ALA A 288 -9.38 -9.68 -2.75
C ALA A 288 -9.69 -11.18 -2.92
N LEU A 289 -10.44 -11.75 -1.98
CA LEU A 289 -10.82 -13.17 -2.01
C LEU A 289 -11.59 -13.54 -3.29
N ALA A 290 -12.33 -12.60 -3.85
CA ALA A 290 -13.12 -12.79 -5.06
C ALA A 290 -12.32 -12.66 -6.38
N GLN A 291 -11.05 -12.20 -6.35
CA GLN A 291 -10.27 -11.95 -7.57
C GLN A 291 -9.67 -13.23 -8.17
N HIS A 292 -9.52 -13.22 -9.50
CA HIS A 292 -8.86 -14.25 -10.30
C HIS A 292 -7.48 -13.82 -10.81
N ASP A 293 -7.24 -12.51 -10.98
CA ASP A 293 -5.93 -11.94 -11.30
C ASP A 293 -5.09 -11.75 -10.01
N LEU A 294 -3.88 -12.31 -9.97
CA LEU A 294 -3.01 -12.28 -8.79
C LEU A 294 -2.61 -10.85 -8.38
N LYS A 295 -2.31 -9.96 -9.33
CA LYS A 295 -1.98 -8.56 -9.02
C LYS A 295 -3.19 -7.78 -8.51
N ARG A 296 -4.36 -8.05 -9.03
CA ARG A 296 -5.61 -7.41 -8.60
C ARG A 296 -6.00 -7.86 -7.19
N LEU A 297 -5.82 -9.13 -6.88
CA LEU A 297 -5.94 -9.68 -5.53
C LEU A 297 -5.02 -8.93 -4.56
N LEU A 298 -3.73 -8.81 -4.92
CA LEU A 298 -2.76 -8.07 -4.10
C LEU A 298 -3.14 -6.58 -3.97
N ALA A 299 -3.72 -5.97 -4.99
CA ALA A 299 -4.15 -4.58 -4.93
C ALA A 299 -5.23 -4.36 -3.86
N TYR A 300 -6.27 -5.19 -3.83
CA TYR A 300 -7.30 -5.12 -2.78
C TYR A 300 -6.77 -5.38 -1.37
N HIS A 301 -5.80 -6.27 -1.22
CA HIS A 301 -5.09 -6.44 0.04
C HIS A 301 -4.27 -5.19 0.46
N SER A 302 -3.99 -4.24 -0.45
CA SER A 302 -3.42 -2.96 -0.05
C SER A 302 -4.46 -2.06 0.60
N VAL A 303 -5.71 -2.08 0.10
CA VAL A 303 -6.86 -1.40 0.72
C VAL A 303 -7.11 -1.93 2.13
N GLU A 304 -7.11 -3.25 2.28
CA GLU A 304 -7.23 -3.93 3.57
C GLU A 304 -6.18 -3.46 4.58
N ASN A 305 -4.91 -3.54 4.21
CA ASN A 305 -3.81 -3.21 5.12
C ASN A 305 -3.74 -1.72 5.45
N ILE A 306 -4.11 -0.83 4.53
CA ILE A 306 -4.32 0.59 4.84
C ILE A 306 -5.44 0.74 5.88
N GLY A 307 -6.49 -0.08 5.81
CA GLY A 307 -7.54 -0.15 6.83
C GLY A 307 -6.97 -0.48 8.21
N ILE A 308 -6.09 -1.47 8.32
CA ILE A 308 -5.41 -1.84 9.58
C ILE A 308 -4.58 -0.67 10.13
N ILE A 309 -3.80 0.00 9.27
CA ILE A 309 -3.02 1.20 9.66
C ILE A 309 -3.96 2.27 10.22
N VAL A 310 -5.02 2.59 9.49
CA VAL A 310 -5.99 3.64 9.87
C VAL A 310 -6.73 3.28 11.17
N MET A 311 -7.07 2.00 11.40
CA MET A 311 -7.59 1.54 12.70
C MET A 311 -6.60 1.77 13.84
N GLY A 312 -5.32 1.44 13.64
CA GLY A 312 -4.27 1.72 14.62
C GLY A 312 -4.16 3.21 14.96
N LEU A 313 -4.20 4.08 13.94
CA LEU A 313 -4.23 5.54 14.17
C LEU A 313 -5.48 5.98 14.93
N GLY A 314 -6.65 5.42 14.60
CA GLY A 314 -7.90 5.69 15.30
C GLY A 314 -7.85 5.30 16.77
N VAL A 315 -7.29 4.12 17.10
CA VAL A 315 -7.02 3.67 18.47
C VAL A 315 -6.10 4.66 19.19
N GLY A 316 -5.03 5.10 18.50
CA GLY A 316 -4.12 6.12 19.03
C GLY A 316 -4.82 7.44 19.35
N LEU A 317 -5.69 7.94 18.46
CA LEU A 317 -6.47 9.18 18.69
C LEU A 317 -7.48 9.05 19.83
N ILE A 318 -8.12 7.90 20.00
CA ILE A 318 -8.98 7.64 21.18
C ILE A 318 -8.13 7.73 22.45
N GLY A 319 -6.93 7.13 22.44
CA GLY A 319 -5.98 7.20 23.57
C GLY A 319 -5.63 8.64 23.91
N VAL A 320 -5.32 9.48 22.91
CA VAL A 320 -5.04 10.91 23.09
C VAL A 320 -6.25 11.64 23.69
N SER A 321 -7.43 11.47 23.10
CA SER A 321 -8.64 12.15 23.56
C SER A 321 -9.09 11.72 24.97
N ALA A 322 -8.85 10.45 25.33
CA ALA A 322 -9.19 9.90 26.64
C ALA A 322 -8.10 10.11 27.71
N GLY A 323 -6.98 10.75 27.37
CA GLY A 323 -5.85 10.95 28.29
C GLY A 323 -5.17 9.63 28.70
N SER A 324 -5.20 8.58 27.86
CA SER A 324 -4.57 7.28 28.11
C SER A 324 -3.25 7.13 27.33
N PRO A 325 -2.08 7.34 27.96
CA PRO A 325 -0.78 7.25 27.30
C PRO A 325 -0.53 5.86 26.70
N MET A 326 -0.91 4.81 27.42
CA MET A 326 -0.76 3.42 26.99
C MET A 326 -1.55 3.16 25.68
N LEU A 327 -2.82 3.55 25.63
CA LEU A 327 -3.65 3.34 24.45
C LEU A 327 -3.16 4.14 23.26
N ALA A 328 -2.74 5.40 23.50
CA ALA A 328 -2.15 6.25 22.46
C ALA A 328 -0.87 5.62 21.91
N PHE A 329 0.02 5.13 22.78
CA PHE A 329 1.25 4.47 22.38
C PHE A 329 0.98 3.24 21.52
N PHE A 330 0.22 2.27 22.01
CA PHE A 330 0.00 1.02 21.29
C PHE A 330 -0.75 1.22 19.96
N GLY A 331 -1.72 2.15 19.91
CA GLY A 331 -2.41 2.48 18.67
C GLY A 331 -1.47 3.06 17.62
N PHE A 332 -0.73 4.12 17.95
CA PHE A 332 0.20 4.74 16.99
C PHE A 332 1.40 3.85 16.67
N ALA A 333 2.00 3.18 17.66
CA ALA A 333 3.11 2.26 17.42
C ALA A 333 2.70 1.10 16.52
N GLY A 334 1.53 0.48 16.76
CA GLY A 334 1.00 -0.58 15.93
C GLY A 334 0.74 -0.10 14.50
N GLY A 335 0.02 1.03 14.33
CA GLY A 335 -0.27 1.61 13.02
C GLY A 335 0.99 1.98 12.24
N LEU A 336 1.96 2.66 12.87
CA LEU A 336 3.22 3.05 12.22
C LEU A 336 4.10 1.83 11.90
N LEU A 337 4.26 0.89 12.83
CA LEU A 337 5.02 -0.33 12.55
C LEU A 337 4.39 -1.12 11.39
N HIS A 338 3.04 -1.10 11.29
CA HIS A 338 2.34 -1.73 10.18
C HIS A 338 2.64 -1.05 8.83
N VAL A 339 2.94 0.26 8.79
CA VAL A 339 3.42 0.96 7.58
C VAL A 339 4.68 0.30 7.03
N VAL A 340 5.69 0.06 7.89
CA VAL A 340 6.96 -0.58 7.49
C VAL A 340 6.75 -2.04 7.13
N ASN A 341 6.03 -2.79 7.97
CA ASN A 341 5.75 -4.21 7.75
C ASN A 341 5.01 -4.44 6.42
N HIS A 342 3.99 -3.65 6.16
CA HIS A 342 3.23 -3.69 4.92
C HIS A 342 4.11 -3.30 3.71
N ALA A 343 5.02 -2.33 3.83
CA ALA A 343 5.95 -2.01 2.75
C ALA A 343 6.80 -3.23 2.34
N MET A 344 7.28 -3.99 3.32
CA MET A 344 8.14 -5.15 3.08
C MET A 344 7.37 -6.32 2.46
N PHE A 345 6.31 -6.81 3.11
CA PHE A 345 5.61 -7.99 2.58
C PHE A 345 4.84 -7.68 1.28
N LYS A 346 4.38 -6.43 1.06
CA LYS A 346 3.75 -6.03 -0.21
C LYS A 346 4.77 -5.89 -1.33
N GLY A 347 5.92 -5.29 -1.05
CA GLY A 347 7.03 -5.28 -1.99
C GLY A 347 7.36 -6.70 -2.45
N LEU A 348 7.54 -7.60 -1.49
CA LEU A 348 7.81 -9.02 -1.72
C LEU A 348 6.73 -9.71 -2.57
N LEU A 349 5.46 -9.55 -2.21
CA LEU A 349 4.34 -10.20 -2.89
C LEU A 349 4.14 -9.69 -4.33
N PHE A 350 4.27 -8.37 -4.57
CA PHE A 350 4.19 -7.82 -5.93
C PHE A 350 5.38 -8.22 -6.80
N MET A 351 6.59 -8.30 -6.23
CA MET A 351 7.76 -8.85 -6.92
C MET A 351 7.55 -10.35 -7.21
N GLY A 352 7.02 -11.13 -6.25
CA GLY A 352 6.66 -12.53 -6.45
C GLY A 352 5.62 -12.72 -7.57
N ALA A 353 4.55 -11.92 -7.58
CA ALA A 353 3.56 -11.94 -8.66
C ALA A 353 4.17 -11.53 -10.02
N GLY A 354 5.15 -10.62 -10.00
CA GLY A 354 5.92 -10.26 -11.20
C GLY A 354 6.80 -11.40 -11.70
N SER A 355 7.48 -12.11 -10.80
CA SER A 355 8.28 -13.30 -11.14
C SER A 355 7.40 -14.40 -11.76
N ILE A 356 6.20 -14.64 -11.20
CA ILE A 356 5.23 -15.59 -11.76
C ILE A 356 4.79 -15.16 -13.16
N ALA A 357 4.39 -13.90 -13.33
CA ALA A 357 3.96 -13.39 -14.63
C ALA A 357 5.08 -13.44 -15.68
N HIS A 358 6.34 -13.22 -15.27
CA HIS A 358 7.51 -13.31 -16.13
C HIS A 358 7.84 -14.75 -16.52
N GLY A 359 7.79 -15.69 -15.57
CA GLY A 359 8.14 -17.09 -15.78
C GLY A 359 7.05 -17.94 -16.43
N ALA A 360 5.78 -17.68 -16.11
CA ALA A 360 4.61 -18.42 -16.59
C ALA A 360 3.77 -17.67 -17.63
N HIS A 361 4.15 -16.44 -18.02
CA HIS A 361 3.47 -15.61 -19.02
C HIS A 361 1.96 -15.35 -18.76
N THR A 362 1.48 -15.68 -17.59
CA THR A 362 0.10 -15.40 -17.13
C THR A 362 0.09 -15.06 -15.65
N ARG A 363 -0.93 -14.34 -15.21
CA ARG A 363 -1.18 -13.99 -13.82
C ARG A 363 -2.58 -14.41 -13.36
N GLU A 364 -3.33 -15.05 -14.26
CA GLU A 364 -4.65 -15.63 -13.97
C GLU A 364 -4.49 -16.88 -13.10
N ILE A 365 -5.01 -16.84 -11.87
CA ILE A 365 -4.83 -17.89 -10.87
C ILE A 365 -5.34 -19.24 -11.34
N ASP A 366 -6.47 -19.24 -12.08
CA ASP A 366 -7.10 -20.45 -12.58
C ASP A 366 -6.34 -21.10 -13.76
N HIS A 367 -5.40 -20.38 -14.38
CA HIS A 367 -4.51 -20.94 -15.41
C HIS A 367 -3.19 -21.44 -14.85
N LEU A 368 -2.82 -21.01 -13.62
CA LEU A 368 -1.58 -21.41 -12.95
C LEU A 368 -1.71 -22.80 -12.28
N GLY A 369 -0.66 -23.27 -11.64
CA GLY A 369 -0.59 -24.49 -10.85
C GLY A 369 0.77 -25.16 -10.93
N GLY A 370 1.18 -25.87 -9.87
CA GLY A 370 2.40 -26.68 -9.83
C GLY A 370 3.72 -25.91 -9.88
N LEU A 371 3.70 -24.57 -9.71
CA LEU A 371 4.90 -23.73 -9.88
C LEU A 371 5.97 -23.98 -8.80
N LEU A 372 5.63 -24.57 -7.65
CA LEU A 372 6.62 -24.88 -6.62
C LEU A 372 7.79 -25.74 -7.14
N LYS A 373 7.52 -26.68 -8.05
CA LYS A 373 8.55 -27.53 -8.66
C LYS A 373 9.44 -26.79 -9.66
N ARG A 374 8.94 -25.71 -10.26
CA ARG A 374 9.59 -24.96 -11.34
C ARG A 374 10.24 -23.67 -10.85
N MET A 375 9.64 -23.04 -9.85
CA MET A 375 10.04 -21.74 -9.29
C MET A 375 10.14 -21.81 -7.74
N PRO A 376 11.03 -22.67 -7.19
CA PRO A 376 11.06 -22.94 -5.75
C PRO A 376 11.47 -21.71 -4.91
N TRP A 377 12.38 -20.87 -5.41
CA TRP A 377 12.80 -19.65 -4.71
C TRP A 377 11.69 -18.59 -4.72
N THR A 378 11.03 -18.39 -5.86
CA THR A 378 9.85 -17.53 -5.95
C THR A 378 8.74 -18.03 -5.04
N ALA A 379 8.46 -19.35 -5.00
CA ALA A 379 7.46 -19.93 -4.14
C ALA A 379 7.78 -19.74 -2.65
N GLY A 380 9.02 -20.02 -2.24
CA GLY A 380 9.45 -19.87 -0.85
C GLY A 380 9.36 -18.42 -0.36
N THR A 381 9.83 -17.46 -1.14
CA THR A 381 9.74 -16.03 -0.79
C THR A 381 8.31 -15.52 -0.82
N PHE A 382 7.48 -15.95 -1.78
CA PHE A 382 6.05 -15.61 -1.83
C PHE A 382 5.30 -16.17 -0.60
N LEU A 383 5.63 -17.41 -0.15
CA LEU A 383 5.05 -18.00 1.05
C LEU A 383 5.34 -17.16 2.29
N VAL A 384 6.58 -16.69 2.46
CA VAL A 384 6.92 -15.77 3.56
C VAL A 384 6.06 -14.51 3.51
N GLY A 385 5.90 -13.89 2.35
CA GLY A 385 5.04 -12.74 2.17
C GLY A 385 3.56 -13.03 2.47
N ALA A 386 3.07 -14.19 2.03
CA ALA A 386 1.69 -14.64 2.25
C ALA A 386 1.37 -14.88 3.74
N VAL A 387 2.27 -15.51 4.48
CA VAL A 387 2.12 -15.70 5.93
C VAL A 387 2.26 -14.38 6.68
N ALA A 388 3.17 -13.49 6.23
CA ALA A 388 3.38 -12.18 6.84
C ALA A 388 2.14 -11.28 6.73
N ILE A 389 1.53 -11.19 5.56
CA ILE A 389 0.34 -10.36 5.34
C ILE A 389 -0.91 -10.92 6.02
N SER A 390 -0.95 -12.22 6.29
CA SER A 390 -2.03 -12.87 7.05
C SER A 390 -1.95 -12.62 8.57
N GLY A 391 -0.99 -11.81 9.04
CA GLY A 391 -0.82 -11.49 10.46
C GLY A 391 -0.45 -12.71 11.32
N LEU A 392 0.19 -13.74 10.75
CA LEU A 392 0.51 -14.96 11.46
C LEU A 392 1.92 -14.90 12.09
N PRO A 393 2.06 -15.33 13.37
CA PRO A 393 3.38 -15.45 13.98
C PRO A 393 4.22 -16.55 13.26
N PRO A 394 5.54 -16.43 13.16
CA PRO A 394 6.41 -15.41 13.76
C PRO A 394 6.80 -14.29 12.78
N LEU A 395 5.93 -13.85 11.89
CA LEU A 395 6.27 -12.87 10.88
C LEU A 395 5.88 -11.44 11.27
N ASN A 396 6.43 -10.48 10.55
CA ASN A 396 6.36 -9.05 10.87
C ASN A 396 4.93 -8.47 10.93
N GLY A 397 3.99 -8.94 10.08
CA GLY A 397 2.59 -8.49 10.11
C GLY A 397 1.97 -8.67 11.48
N PHE A 398 2.17 -9.84 12.08
CA PHE A 398 1.71 -10.16 13.44
C PHE A 398 2.19 -9.15 14.48
N VAL A 399 3.45 -8.72 14.43
CA VAL A 399 4.03 -7.85 15.48
C VAL A 399 3.28 -6.51 15.57
N SER A 400 2.94 -5.90 14.45
CA SER A 400 2.22 -4.63 14.41
C SER A 400 0.74 -4.77 14.80
N GLU A 401 0.07 -5.82 14.33
CA GLU A 401 -1.32 -6.09 14.70
C GLU A 401 -1.44 -6.44 16.18
N PHE A 402 -0.50 -7.19 16.74
CA PHE A 402 -0.43 -7.52 18.15
C PHE A 402 -0.41 -6.27 19.06
N LEU A 403 0.29 -5.20 18.64
CA LEU A 403 0.27 -3.94 19.38
C LEU A 403 -1.13 -3.31 19.37
N ILE A 404 -1.81 -3.33 18.22
CA ILE A 404 -3.18 -2.80 18.12
C ILE A 404 -4.14 -3.64 18.98
N TYR A 405 -3.99 -4.98 18.97
CA TYR A 405 -4.78 -5.88 19.81
C TYR A 405 -4.59 -5.59 21.30
N ILE A 406 -3.35 -5.53 21.78
CA ILE A 406 -3.06 -5.25 23.19
C ILE A 406 -3.57 -3.87 23.61
N GLY A 407 -3.31 -2.85 22.79
CA GLY A 407 -3.80 -1.50 23.05
C GLY A 407 -5.32 -1.46 23.14
N SER A 408 -6.01 -2.06 22.17
CA SER A 408 -7.46 -2.10 22.14
C SER A 408 -8.05 -2.89 23.32
N PHE A 409 -7.48 -4.05 23.68
CA PHE A 409 -7.96 -4.87 24.79
C PHE A 409 -7.81 -4.15 26.14
N LYS A 410 -6.62 -3.66 26.44
CA LYS A 410 -6.35 -2.94 27.69
C LYS A 410 -7.10 -1.60 27.76
N GLY A 411 -7.20 -0.88 26.62
CA GLY A 411 -7.95 0.35 26.52
C GLY A 411 -9.45 0.15 26.76
N ALA A 412 -10.05 -0.90 26.19
CA ALA A 412 -11.46 -1.23 26.39
C ALA A 412 -11.78 -1.51 27.85
N ALA A 413 -10.87 -2.19 28.57
CA ALA A 413 -11.03 -2.48 29.98
C ALA A 413 -10.90 -1.22 30.88
N SER A 414 -10.15 -0.18 30.44
CA SER A 414 -9.84 1.00 31.27
C SER A 414 -10.77 2.20 31.02
N ILE A 415 -11.25 2.40 29.76
CA ILE A 415 -11.95 3.64 29.39
C ILE A 415 -13.47 3.52 29.53
N GLY A 416 -14.06 2.35 29.22
CA GLY A 416 -15.51 2.15 29.28
C GLY A 416 -16.32 2.87 28.19
N GLY A 417 -17.66 2.79 28.29
CA GLY A 417 -18.61 3.50 27.42
C GLY A 417 -18.50 3.18 25.92
N GLY A 418 -18.86 4.13 25.08
CA GLY A 418 -18.82 3.98 23.61
C GLY A 418 -17.42 3.73 23.04
N SER A 419 -16.38 4.24 23.70
CA SER A 419 -14.99 4.00 23.30
C SER A 419 -14.58 2.54 23.51
N ALA A 420 -15.02 1.88 24.57
CA ALA A 420 -14.80 0.45 24.78
C ALA A 420 -15.44 -0.38 23.66
N VAL A 421 -16.68 -0.05 23.24
CA VAL A 421 -17.35 -0.71 22.11
C VAL A 421 -16.52 -0.56 20.83
N ALA A 422 -16.05 0.65 20.53
CA ALA A 422 -15.20 0.89 19.35
C ALA A 422 -13.92 0.03 19.40
N LEU A 423 -13.26 -0.06 20.56
CA LEU A 423 -12.04 -0.86 20.74
C LEU A 423 -12.31 -2.37 20.62
N PHE A 424 -13.41 -2.89 21.17
CA PHE A 424 -13.82 -4.28 20.94
C PHE A 424 -14.14 -4.56 19.47
N THR A 425 -14.72 -3.57 18.77
CA THR A 425 -14.98 -3.69 17.33
C THR A 425 -13.68 -3.75 16.53
N VAL A 426 -12.61 -3.04 16.95
CA VAL A 426 -11.27 -3.17 16.37
C VAL A 426 -10.74 -4.60 16.54
N ILE A 427 -10.85 -5.17 17.75
CA ILE A 427 -10.40 -6.54 18.02
C ILE A 427 -11.13 -7.56 17.12
N GLY A 428 -12.47 -7.50 17.09
CA GLY A 428 -13.28 -8.39 16.26
C GLY A 428 -13.02 -8.19 14.76
N GLY A 429 -12.87 -6.92 14.33
CA GLY A 429 -12.56 -6.58 12.95
C GLY A 429 -11.20 -7.08 12.49
N LEU A 430 -10.14 -6.89 13.26
CA LEU A 430 -8.80 -7.42 12.96
C LEU A 430 -8.81 -8.96 12.91
N ALA A 431 -9.50 -9.63 13.84
CA ALA A 431 -9.61 -11.08 13.82
C ALA A 431 -10.32 -11.59 12.57
N LEU A 432 -11.40 -10.92 12.14
CA LEU A 432 -12.11 -11.24 10.91
C LEU A 432 -11.21 -11.01 9.68
N ILE A 433 -10.52 -9.86 9.61
CA ILE A 433 -9.61 -9.52 8.51
C ILE A 433 -8.50 -10.57 8.40
N GLY A 434 -7.82 -10.90 9.50
CA GLY A 434 -6.73 -11.90 9.52
C GLY A 434 -7.19 -13.29 9.09
N GLY A 435 -8.39 -13.73 9.55
CA GLY A 435 -8.99 -14.99 9.14
C GLY A 435 -9.28 -15.05 7.62
N LEU A 436 -9.89 -13.99 7.08
CA LEU A 436 -10.19 -13.87 5.65
C LEU A 436 -8.91 -13.72 4.81
N ALA A 437 -7.90 -12.99 5.29
CA ALA A 437 -6.60 -12.86 4.63
C ALA A 437 -5.89 -14.21 4.55
N THR A 438 -5.90 -14.98 5.65
CA THR A 438 -5.36 -16.34 5.68
C THR A 438 -6.04 -17.24 4.65
N ALA A 439 -7.37 -17.21 4.55
CA ALA A 439 -8.11 -17.96 3.54
C ALA A 439 -7.73 -17.49 2.11
N CYS A 440 -7.61 -16.18 1.88
CA CYS A 440 -7.26 -15.63 0.58
C CYS A 440 -5.84 -16.04 0.15
N PHE A 441 -4.85 -15.96 1.05
CA PHE A 441 -3.48 -16.37 0.72
C PHE A 441 -3.30 -17.88 0.65
N THR A 442 -4.10 -18.65 1.38
CA THR A 442 -4.20 -20.12 1.18
C THR A 442 -4.69 -20.43 -0.23
N LYS A 443 -5.74 -19.72 -0.70
CA LYS A 443 -6.20 -19.80 -2.09
C LYS A 443 -5.07 -19.42 -3.06
N ALA A 444 -4.49 -18.24 -2.90
CA ALA A 444 -3.47 -17.71 -3.83
C ALA A 444 -2.26 -18.67 -3.92
N PHE A 445 -1.68 -19.07 -2.78
CA PHE A 445 -0.52 -19.95 -2.74
C PHE A 445 -0.87 -21.36 -3.25
N GLY A 446 -1.97 -21.93 -2.75
CA GLY A 446 -2.39 -23.29 -3.11
C GLY A 446 -2.69 -23.46 -4.60
N MET A 447 -3.41 -22.48 -5.21
CA MET A 447 -3.77 -22.55 -6.62
C MET A 447 -2.60 -22.28 -7.57
N VAL A 448 -1.67 -21.40 -7.15
CA VAL A 448 -0.54 -20.99 -8.01
C VAL A 448 0.63 -21.96 -7.91
N PHE A 449 1.01 -22.37 -6.70
CA PHE A 449 2.25 -23.12 -6.49
C PHE A 449 2.07 -24.60 -6.30
N LEU A 450 0.93 -25.05 -5.77
CA LEU A 450 0.67 -26.47 -5.49
C LEU A 450 -0.12 -27.13 -6.62
N GLY A 451 -0.29 -28.45 -6.51
CA GLY A 451 -0.99 -29.26 -7.49
C GLY A 451 -0.24 -29.42 -8.80
N GLU A 452 -1.00 -29.51 -9.90
CA GLU A 452 -0.50 -29.69 -11.27
C GLU A 452 -0.82 -28.47 -12.15
N ALA A 453 -0.01 -28.26 -13.19
CA ALA A 453 -0.22 -27.16 -14.14
C ALA A 453 -1.57 -27.30 -14.84
N ARG A 454 -2.39 -26.23 -14.79
CA ARG A 454 -3.74 -26.21 -15.36
C ARG A 454 -3.78 -25.80 -16.84
N SER A 455 -2.72 -25.15 -17.32
CA SER A 455 -2.53 -24.76 -18.72
C SER A 455 -1.12 -25.12 -19.20
N GLU A 456 -0.81 -24.84 -20.46
CA GLU A 456 0.53 -25.13 -21.01
C GLU A 456 1.62 -24.18 -20.50
N GLU A 457 1.27 -22.92 -20.21
CA GLU A 457 2.24 -21.89 -19.81
C GLU A 457 2.99 -22.25 -18.51
N PRO A 458 2.35 -22.68 -17.41
CA PRO A 458 3.06 -23.09 -16.19
C PRO A 458 3.95 -24.32 -16.37
N ARG A 459 3.68 -25.17 -17.35
CA ARG A 459 4.51 -26.36 -17.64
C ARG A 459 5.91 -25.99 -18.13
N HIS A 460 6.03 -24.83 -18.75
CA HIS A 460 7.30 -24.30 -19.28
C HIS A 460 7.91 -23.20 -18.42
N ALA A 461 7.30 -22.89 -17.28
CA ALA A 461 7.77 -21.85 -16.37
C ALA A 461 9.20 -22.12 -15.91
N ARG A 462 9.97 -21.03 -15.78
CA ARG A 462 11.35 -21.03 -15.30
C ARG A 462 11.51 -20.06 -14.15
N GLU A 463 12.44 -20.39 -13.25
CA GLU A 463 12.81 -19.51 -12.15
C GLU A 463 13.35 -18.17 -12.67
N SER A 464 13.10 -17.10 -11.91
CA SER A 464 13.54 -15.76 -12.22
C SER A 464 15.06 -15.58 -12.05
N GLU A 465 15.62 -14.57 -12.71
CA GLU A 465 17.06 -14.23 -12.60
C GLU A 465 17.43 -13.72 -11.20
N GLY A 466 18.73 -13.77 -10.88
CA GLY A 466 19.26 -13.31 -9.59
C GLY A 466 18.91 -11.85 -9.25
N SER A 467 18.87 -10.95 -10.25
CA SER A 467 18.47 -9.56 -10.06
C SER A 467 17.03 -9.40 -9.56
N MET A 468 16.16 -10.37 -9.84
CA MET A 468 14.78 -10.40 -9.34
C MET A 468 14.69 -11.15 -8.00
N LEU A 469 15.42 -12.25 -7.82
CA LEU A 469 15.37 -13.09 -6.61
C LEU A 469 16.03 -12.42 -5.40
N VAL A 470 17.15 -11.72 -5.57
CA VAL A 470 17.89 -11.09 -4.45
C VAL A 470 17.03 -10.06 -3.70
N PRO A 471 16.35 -9.11 -4.35
CA PRO A 471 15.44 -8.20 -3.65
C PRO A 471 14.31 -8.93 -2.89
N MET A 472 13.76 -9.98 -3.48
CA MET A 472 12.73 -10.80 -2.84
C MET A 472 13.28 -11.51 -1.59
N ALA A 473 14.48 -12.08 -1.67
CA ALA A 473 15.13 -12.74 -0.54
C ALA A 473 15.43 -11.75 0.60
N ILE A 474 15.91 -10.53 0.29
CA ILE A 474 16.15 -9.46 1.27
C ILE A 474 14.85 -9.08 1.99
N LEU A 475 13.76 -8.87 1.24
CA LEU A 475 12.45 -8.53 1.82
C LEU A 475 11.90 -9.67 2.68
N ALA A 476 12.04 -10.93 2.23
CA ALA A 476 11.63 -12.10 3.00
C ALA A 476 12.44 -12.23 4.31
N ALA A 477 13.76 -12.06 4.24
CA ALA A 477 14.63 -12.05 5.41
C ALA A 477 14.25 -10.92 6.39
N GLY A 478 13.90 -9.74 5.88
CA GLY A 478 13.41 -8.63 6.69
C GLY A 478 12.08 -8.93 7.37
N CYS A 479 11.12 -9.57 6.70
CA CYS A 479 9.85 -10.01 7.30
C CYS A 479 10.10 -10.99 8.47
N LEU A 480 11.01 -11.94 8.29
CA LEU A 480 11.41 -12.88 9.34
C LEU A 480 12.15 -12.16 10.48
N ALA A 481 13.08 -11.27 10.16
CA ALA A 481 13.88 -10.54 11.15
C ALA A 481 12.98 -9.67 12.05
N ILE A 482 12.07 -8.87 11.49
CA ILE A 482 11.15 -8.05 12.29
C ILE A 482 10.22 -8.94 13.11
N GLY A 483 9.75 -10.06 12.56
CA GLY A 483 8.88 -10.99 13.25
C GLY A 483 9.55 -11.65 14.46
N LEU A 484 10.76 -12.17 14.27
CA LEU A 484 11.51 -12.86 15.33
C LEU A 484 12.16 -11.89 16.32
N LEU A 485 12.57 -10.70 15.87
CA LEU A 485 13.23 -9.68 16.69
C LEU A 485 12.31 -8.53 17.11
N GLY A 486 10.99 -8.67 16.93
CA GLY A 486 10.00 -7.66 17.30
C GLY A 486 10.12 -7.19 18.75
N PHE A 487 10.53 -8.07 19.65
CA PHE A 487 10.78 -7.74 21.06
C PHE A 487 11.93 -6.73 21.27
N LEU A 488 12.83 -6.54 20.30
CA LEU A 488 13.87 -5.50 20.30
C LEU A 488 13.39 -4.20 19.66
N ILE A 489 12.43 -4.28 18.73
CA ILE A 489 11.94 -3.12 17.99
C ILE A 489 10.95 -2.30 18.82
N ILE A 490 10.06 -2.97 19.57
CA ILE A 490 9.04 -2.27 20.37
C ILE A 490 9.64 -1.30 21.39
N PRO A 491 10.71 -1.64 22.14
CA PRO A 491 11.36 -0.70 23.06
C PRO A 491 11.94 0.56 22.40
N ALA A 492 12.20 0.54 21.09
CA ALA A 492 12.66 1.71 20.36
C ALA A 492 11.50 2.62 19.88
N MET A 493 10.26 2.11 19.83
CA MET A 493 9.10 2.88 19.33
C MET A 493 8.78 4.15 20.14
N PRO A 494 8.94 4.20 21.48
CA PRO A 494 8.73 5.45 22.24
C PRO A 494 9.58 6.61 21.72
N ALA A 495 10.84 6.37 21.34
CA ALA A 495 11.71 7.40 20.77
C ALA A 495 11.21 7.90 19.40
N VAL A 496 10.67 7.02 18.57
CA VAL A 496 10.04 7.39 17.29
C VAL A 496 8.80 8.24 17.53
N LEU A 497 7.95 7.84 18.49
CA LEU A 497 6.70 8.55 18.79
C LEU A 497 6.94 9.88 19.50
N ALA A 498 7.95 9.98 20.37
CA ALA A 498 8.36 11.24 21.01
C ALA A 498 8.82 12.29 19.99
N SER A 499 9.30 11.86 18.83
CA SER A 499 9.65 12.74 17.71
C SER A 499 8.44 13.20 16.89
N LEU A 500 7.23 12.63 17.12
CA LEU A 500 5.99 13.14 16.56
C LEU A 500 5.63 14.43 17.30
N PRO A 501 5.56 15.60 16.63
CA PRO A 501 5.20 16.83 17.30
C PRO A 501 3.75 16.81 17.80
N ALA A 502 3.51 17.54 18.88
CA ALA A 502 2.28 18.09 19.44
C ALA A 502 1.06 17.23 19.83
N PRO A 503 0.44 16.32 19.09
CA PRO A 503 -0.64 15.52 19.69
C PRO A 503 -0.15 14.65 20.85
N ALA A 504 1.13 14.27 20.82
CA ALA A 504 1.80 13.57 21.89
C ALA A 504 2.29 14.50 23.04
N GLN A 505 2.40 15.81 22.82
CA GLN A 505 2.86 16.77 23.86
C GLN A 505 1.78 17.07 24.92
N HIS A 506 0.51 16.80 24.63
CA HIS A 506 -0.57 16.95 25.61
C HIS A 506 -0.84 15.68 26.42
N ILE A 507 -0.21 14.57 26.03
CA ILE A 507 -0.10 13.39 26.87
C ILE A 507 1.38 13.29 27.20
N PRO A 508 1.78 13.37 28.47
CA PRO A 508 3.08 12.89 28.84
C PRO A 508 3.07 11.40 28.48
N LEU A 509 3.65 11.07 27.34
CA LEU A 509 4.19 9.75 27.07
C LEU A 509 5.35 9.61 28.06
N ASP A 510 4.98 9.66 29.37
CA ASP A 510 5.96 9.51 30.45
C ASP A 510 6.58 8.14 30.23
N ALA A 511 7.84 8.18 29.80
CA ALA A 511 8.58 6.96 29.49
C ALA A 511 8.49 5.96 30.66
N ALA A 512 8.36 6.44 31.89
CA ALA A 512 8.21 5.59 33.06
C ALA A 512 6.86 4.85 33.09
N THR A 513 5.75 5.53 32.79
CA THR A 513 4.40 4.91 32.78
C THR A 513 4.23 3.91 31.64
N ILE A 514 4.81 4.20 30.47
CA ILE A 514 4.73 3.33 29.30
C ILE A 514 5.77 2.20 29.34
N GLN A 515 6.91 2.41 30.00
CA GLN A 515 8.03 1.48 29.99
C GLN A 515 7.65 0.09 30.52
N GLY A 516 6.84 0.00 31.58
CA GLY A 516 6.35 -1.26 32.11
C GLY A 516 5.52 -2.03 31.08
N GLU A 517 4.61 -1.34 30.37
CA GLU A 517 3.74 -1.94 29.37
C GLU A 517 4.51 -2.33 28.10
N VAL A 518 5.48 -1.52 27.68
CA VAL A 518 6.39 -1.82 26.57
C VAL A 518 7.21 -3.08 26.87
N LEU A 519 7.77 -3.18 28.09
CA LEU A 519 8.51 -4.36 28.52
C LEU A 519 7.64 -5.63 28.59
N ALA A 520 6.41 -5.49 29.06
CA ALA A 520 5.46 -6.62 29.09
C ALA A 520 5.13 -7.10 27.66
N ALA A 521 4.80 -6.19 26.74
CA ALA A 521 4.53 -6.52 25.35
C ALA A 521 5.76 -7.15 24.66
N SER A 522 6.94 -6.61 24.92
CA SER A 522 8.21 -7.16 24.45
C SER A 522 8.45 -8.57 25.01
N GLY A 523 8.13 -8.82 26.28
CA GLY A 523 8.20 -10.15 26.91
C GLY A 523 7.29 -11.19 26.24
N TYR A 524 6.04 -10.82 25.89
CA TYR A 524 5.13 -11.68 25.15
C TYR A 524 5.67 -12.04 23.77
N LEU A 525 6.17 -11.04 23.02
CA LEU A 525 6.75 -11.29 21.70
C LEU A 525 8.00 -12.16 21.75
N LYS A 526 8.85 -11.98 22.77
CA LYS A 526 10.01 -12.85 22.98
C LYS A 526 9.58 -14.30 23.20
N SER A 527 8.54 -14.54 24.01
CA SER A 527 8.00 -15.87 24.24
C SER A 527 7.41 -16.50 22.99
N ILE A 528 6.68 -15.70 22.17
CA ILE A 528 6.12 -16.14 20.89
C ILE A 528 7.25 -16.47 19.90
N ALA A 529 8.27 -15.62 19.78
CA ALA A 529 9.42 -15.87 18.91
C ALA A 529 10.18 -17.14 19.33
N LEU A 530 10.40 -17.35 20.63
CA LEU A 530 11.04 -18.55 21.14
C LEU A 530 10.20 -19.81 20.86
N GLY A 531 8.88 -19.75 21.10
CA GLY A 531 7.96 -20.83 20.77
C GLY A 531 7.97 -21.19 19.28
N ALA A 532 7.98 -20.18 18.42
CA ALA A 532 8.08 -20.37 16.98
C ALA A 532 9.42 -21.01 16.56
N LEU A 533 10.54 -20.57 17.13
CA LEU A 533 11.85 -21.17 16.88
C LEU A 533 11.90 -22.64 17.35
N ILE A 534 11.30 -22.96 18.48
CA ILE A 534 11.20 -24.36 18.98
C ILE A 534 10.39 -25.20 17.99
N ILE A 535 9.24 -24.71 17.51
CA ILE A 535 8.40 -25.42 16.53
C ILE A 535 9.16 -25.63 15.21
N LEU A 536 9.86 -24.62 14.72
CA LEU A 536 10.67 -24.72 13.51
C LEU A 536 11.82 -25.71 13.67
N ALA A 537 12.53 -25.67 14.81
CA ALA A 537 13.61 -26.61 15.11
C ALA A 537 13.10 -28.05 15.21
N PHE A 538 11.96 -28.25 15.87
CA PHE A 538 11.33 -29.55 15.98
C PHE A 538 10.87 -30.09 14.61
N SER A 539 10.26 -29.23 13.79
CA SER A 539 9.86 -29.58 12.42
C SER A 539 11.07 -29.94 11.55
N GLY A 540 12.18 -29.19 11.68
CA GLY A 540 13.45 -29.48 11.03
C GLY A 540 14.03 -30.83 11.48
N LEU A 541 14.00 -31.11 12.77
CA LEU A 541 14.45 -32.37 13.32
C LEU A 541 13.63 -33.56 12.77
N ILE A 542 12.31 -33.43 12.71
CA ILE A 542 11.43 -34.45 12.12
C ILE A 542 11.76 -34.65 10.63
N ALA A 543 11.97 -33.56 9.90
CA ALA A 543 12.36 -33.62 8.47
C ALA A 543 13.69 -34.35 8.29
N LEU A 544 14.70 -34.02 9.10
CA LEU A 544 16.02 -34.68 9.07
C LEU A 544 15.89 -36.16 9.46
N LEU A 545 15.13 -36.50 10.50
CA LEU A 545 14.85 -37.87 10.89
C LEU A 545 14.18 -38.66 9.76
N ARG A 546 13.19 -38.06 9.09
CA ARG A 546 12.54 -38.67 7.93
C ARG A 546 13.56 -38.94 6.80
N LEU A 547 14.40 -37.96 6.46
CA LEU A 547 15.44 -38.10 5.43
C LEU A 547 16.42 -39.25 5.81
N TRP A 548 16.83 -39.31 7.08
CA TRP A 548 17.72 -40.36 7.57
C TRP A 548 17.05 -41.75 7.51
N LEU A 549 15.81 -41.90 7.96
CA LEU A 549 15.06 -43.15 7.91
C LEU A 549 14.78 -43.65 6.49
N LEU A 550 14.69 -42.73 5.52
CA LEU A 550 14.42 -43.04 4.12
C LEU A 550 15.70 -43.21 3.29
N SER A 551 16.90 -42.84 3.80
CA SER A 551 18.15 -42.81 3.05
C SER A 551 18.58 -44.14 2.46
N GLY A 552 18.13 -45.29 3.05
CA GLY A 552 18.41 -46.63 2.54
C GLY A 552 17.27 -47.30 1.79
N ARG A 553 16.15 -46.57 1.51
CA ARG A 553 14.95 -47.15 0.89
C ARG A 553 14.80 -46.71 -0.54
N SER A 554 14.34 -47.61 -1.42
CA SER A 554 13.98 -47.24 -2.79
C SER A 554 12.69 -46.41 -2.74
N VAL A 555 12.80 -45.12 -3.14
CA VAL A 555 11.65 -44.24 -3.31
C VAL A 555 11.15 -44.39 -4.75
N LYS A 556 9.91 -44.81 -4.94
CA LYS A 556 9.26 -44.82 -6.27
C LYS A 556 8.44 -43.56 -6.42
N GLU A 557 8.61 -42.91 -7.56
CA GLU A 557 7.71 -41.85 -7.97
C GLU A 557 6.43 -42.47 -8.56
N THR A 558 5.29 -42.08 -8.01
CA THR A 558 3.95 -42.49 -8.49
C THR A 558 3.11 -41.24 -8.67
N GLY A 559 2.06 -41.35 -9.47
CA GLY A 559 1.04 -40.30 -9.55
C GLY A 559 0.41 -40.00 -8.19
N THR A 560 -0.21 -38.83 -8.06
CA THR A 560 -0.99 -38.50 -6.86
C THR A 560 -2.07 -39.54 -6.60
N TRP A 561 -2.22 -39.97 -5.35
CA TRP A 561 -3.28 -40.90 -4.97
C TRP A 561 -4.66 -40.31 -5.26
N ASP A 562 -5.44 -41.01 -6.05
CA ASP A 562 -6.68 -40.57 -6.68
C ASP A 562 -7.95 -41.21 -6.08
N CYS A 563 -7.86 -41.78 -4.89
CA CYS A 563 -8.96 -42.52 -4.22
C CYS A 563 -9.54 -43.64 -5.09
N GLY A 564 -8.73 -44.28 -5.94
CA GLY A 564 -9.15 -45.35 -6.84
C GLY A 564 -9.68 -44.90 -8.19
N TYR A 565 -9.59 -43.60 -8.52
CA TYR A 565 -9.93 -43.06 -9.84
C TYR A 565 -8.75 -43.29 -10.81
N ALA A 566 -9.01 -44.05 -11.90
CA ALA A 566 -7.94 -44.59 -12.74
C ALA A 566 -7.18 -43.56 -13.61
N GLN A 567 -7.71 -42.36 -13.81
CA GLN A 567 -7.10 -41.32 -14.66
C GLN A 567 -7.38 -39.91 -14.12
N PRO A 568 -6.66 -39.46 -13.04
CA PRO A 568 -6.77 -38.09 -12.57
C PRO A 568 -6.26 -37.12 -13.63
N THR A 569 -6.94 -35.99 -13.78
CA THR A 569 -6.54 -34.92 -14.69
C THR A 569 -6.32 -33.61 -13.93
N ALA A 570 -5.58 -32.69 -14.52
CA ALA A 570 -5.37 -31.35 -13.98
C ALA A 570 -6.68 -30.56 -13.73
N ARG A 571 -7.81 -30.99 -14.32
CA ARG A 571 -9.16 -30.44 -14.08
C ARG A 571 -9.77 -30.88 -12.75
N MET A 572 -9.26 -31.94 -12.11
CA MET A 572 -9.73 -32.47 -10.83
C MET A 572 -9.05 -31.79 -9.65
N GLN A 573 -8.88 -30.48 -9.70
CA GLN A 573 -8.29 -29.65 -8.67
C GLN A 573 -9.25 -28.52 -8.27
N TYR A 574 -9.09 -28.01 -7.06
CA TYR A 574 -9.80 -26.80 -6.66
C TYR A 574 -9.46 -25.65 -7.58
N THR A 575 -10.47 -24.86 -7.97
CA THR A 575 -10.32 -23.59 -8.66
C THR A 575 -10.36 -22.42 -7.68
N ALA A 576 -9.93 -21.25 -8.10
CA ALA A 576 -10.01 -20.04 -7.28
C ALA A 576 -11.45 -19.76 -6.84
N SER A 577 -12.43 -19.96 -7.75
CA SER A 577 -13.86 -19.80 -7.44
C SER A 577 -14.36 -20.85 -6.47
N SER A 578 -14.06 -22.14 -6.70
CA SER A 578 -14.60 -23.23 -5.85
C SER A 578 -14.11 -23.13 -4.41
N PHE A 579 -12.88 -22.63 -4.19
CA PHE A 579 -12.36 -22.43 -2.86
C PHE A 579 -12.98 -21.20 -2.15
N ALA A 580 -13.12 -20.09 -2.87
CA ALA A 580 -13.56 -18.82 -2.29
C ALA A 580 -15.08 -18.75 -2.13
N GLN A 581 -15.85 -19.45 -2.98
CA GLN A 581 -17.29 -19.28 -3.10
C GLN A 581 -18.07 -19.47 -1.80
N PRO A 582 -17.83 -20.51 -0.96
CA PRO A 582 -18.58 -20.68 0.28
C PRO A 582 -18.45 -19.49 1.24
N ILE A 583 -17.25 -18.87 1.27
CA ILE A 583 -16.99 -17.69 2.10
C ILE A 583 -17.70 -16.48 1.50
N LEU A 584 -17.60 -16.30 0.18
CA LEU A 584 -18.21 -15.17 -0.51
C LEU A 584 -19.75 -15.22 -0.46
N ASP A 585 -20.35 -16.40 -0.50
CA ASP A 585 -21.80 -16.56 -0.38
C ASP A 585 -22.31 -16.17 1.03
N PHE A 586 -21.52 -16.40 2.06
CA PHE A 586 -21.82 -15.93 3.41
C PHE A 586 -21.83 -14.39 3.50
N PHE A 587 -20.93 -13.73 2.78
CA PHE A 587 -20.80 -12.28 2.74
C PHE A 587 -21.45 -11.61 1.50
N ASN A 588 -22.39 -12.27 0.83
CA ASN A 588 -22.97 -11.80 -0.44
C ASN A 588 -23.63 -10.41 -0.39
N VAL A 589 -24.07 -9.97 0.81
CA VAL A 589 -24.66 -8.63 1.03
C VAL A 589 -23.65 -7.51 0.69
N PHE A 590 -22.35 -7.76 0.86
CA PHE A 590 -21.29 -6.77 0.65
C PHE A 590 -20.70 -6.80 -0.75
N GLN A 591 -21.05 -7.80 -1.57
CA GLN A 591 -20.50 -7.97 -2.91
C GLN A 591 -21.54 -7.74 -4.00
N SER A 592 -21.13 -7.00 -5.02
CA SER A 592 -21.82 -6.94 -6.28
C SER A 592 -21.04 -7.81 -7.29
N GLY A 593 -21.67 -8.83 -7.82
CA GLY A 593 -21.02 -9.72 -8.76
C GLY A 593 -22.04 -10.54 -9.53
N TRP A 594 -21.63 -11.11 -10.65
CA TRP A 594 -22.47 -12.01 -11.40
C TRP A 594 -21.87 -13.42 -11.44
N LYS A 595 -22.76 -14.40 -11.44
CA LYS A 595 -22.43 -15.81 -11.62
C LYS A 595 -23.12 -16.27 -12.91
N ARG A 596 -22.36 -16.79 -13.84
CA ARG A 596 -22.88 -17.42 -15.04
C ARG A 596 -22.64 -18.92 -14.97
N LEU A 597 -23.69 -19.67 -14.71
CA LEU A 597 -23.64 -21.12 -14.64
C LEU A 597 -24.34 -21.70 -15.91
N LYS A 598 -23.61 -22.48 -16.70
CA LYS A 598 -24.16 -23.40 -17.68
C LYS A 598 -23.98 -24.82 -17.13
N PRO A 599 -24.98 -25.35 -16.42
CA PRO A 599 -24.84 -26.67 -15.80
C PRO A 599 -24.73 -27.77 -16.89
N PRO A 600 -24.01 -28.87 -16.58
CA PRO A 600 -24.00 -30.04 -17.47
C PRO A 600 -25.41 -30.57 -17.62
N ARG A 601 -25.81 -30.85 -18.85
CA ARG A 601 -27.14 -31.42 -19.19
C ARG A 601 -26.97 -32.81 -19.79
N GLY A 602 -27.76 -33.77 -19.29
CA GLY A 602 -27.72 -35.17 -19.73
C GLY A 602 -26.56 -35.96 -19.13
N TYR A 603 -26.47 -37.23 -19.53
CA TYR A 603 -25.44 -38.17 -19.01
C TYR A 603 -24.05 -37.93 -19.61
N PHE A 604 -23.98 -37.36 -20.81
CA PHE A 604 -22.73 -37.04 -21.53
C PHE A 604 -22.76 -35.59 -22.01
N PRO A 605 -22.53 -34.62 -21.11
CA PRO A 605 -22.64 -33.22 -21.45
C PRO A 605 -21.51 -32.79 -22.40
N ALA A 606 -21.87 -32.16 -23.52
CA ALA A 606 -20.90 -31.62 -24.47
C ALA A 606 -20.18 -30.37 -23.94
N THR A 607 -20.90 -29.55 -23.19
CA THR A 607 -20.36 -28.29 -22.63
C THR A 607 -20.94 -27.99 -21.26
N ALA A 608 -20.09 -27.52 -20.37
CA ALA A 608 -20.50 -26.91 -19.10
C ALA A 608 -19.53 -25.75 -18.81
N SER A 609 -20.02 -24.65 -18.24
CA SER A 609 -19.17 -23.56 -17.81
C SER A 609 -19.68 -22.93 -16.52
N PHE A 610 -18.74 -22.53 -15.66
CA PHE A 610 -19.00 -21.74 -14.48
C PHE A 610 -18.04 -20.55 -14.48
N GLU A 611 -18.60 -19.36 -14.51
CA GLU A 611 -17.85 -18.10 -14.53
C GLU A 611 -18.34 -17.21 -13.40
N THR A 612 -17.43 -16.58 -12.69
CA THR A 612 -17.73 -15.61 -11.65
C THR A 612 -16.95 -14.33 -11.91
N GLU A 613 -17.57 -13.19 -11.70
CA GLU A 613 -16.90 -11.90 -11.69
C GLU A 613 -17.35 -11.12 -10.46
N ALA A 614 -16.40 -10.65 -9.68
CA ALA A 614 -16.65 -9.77 -8.55
C ALA A 614 -16.50 -8.32 -8.99
N LEU A 615 -17.60 -7.59 -8.94
CA LEU A 615 -17.63 -6.16 -9.19
C LEU A 615 -17.43 -5.40 -7.89
N ASP A 616 -16.63 -4.34 -7.95
CA ASP A 616 -16.45 -3.44 -6.80
C ASP A 616 -17.76 -2.67 -6.54
N THR A 617 -18.35 -2.92 -5.37
CA THR A 617 -19.62 -2.29 -4.97
C THR A 617 -19.51 -0.76 -4.91
N SER A 618 -18.36 -0.21 -4.51
CA SER A 618 -18.13 1.24 -4.51
C SER A 618 -18.14 1.80 -5.91
N ARG A 619 -17.52 1.10 -6.87
CA ARG A 619 -17.51 1.49 -8.27
C ARG A 619 -18.92 1.49 -8.86
N GLU A 620 -19.68 0.40 -8.68
CA GLU A 620 -20.99 0.22 -9.32
C GLU A 620 -22.10 1.05 -8.66
N LYS A 621 -22.11 1.17 -7.31
CA LYS A 621 -23.19 1.82 -6.58
C LYS A 621 -22.92 3.27 -6.22
N VAL A 622 -21.65 3.71 -6.18
CA VAL A 622 -21.30 5.09 -5.81
C VAL A 622 -20.75 5.85 -7.01
N TYR A 623 -19.65 5.38 -7.60
CA TYR A 623 -18.97 6.15 -8.64
C TYR A 623 -19.72 6.16 -9.97
N ARG A 624 -20.22 5.03 -10.42
CA ARG A 624 -20.93 4.94 -11.72
C ARG A 624 -22.14 5.87 -11.78
N PRO A 625 -23.05 5.91 -10.79
CA PRO A 625 -24.17 6.86 -10.82
C PRO A 625 -23.71 8.33 -10.80
N ILE A 626 -22.66 8.65 -10.03
CA ILE A 626 -22.10 10.02 -10.00
C ILE A 626 -21.57 10.39 -11.38
N PHE A 627 -20.79 9.52 -12.02
CA PHE A 627 -20.25 9.79 -13.34
C PHE A 627 -21.36 9.91 -14.40
N GLU A 628 -22.40 9.09 -14.34
CA GLU A 628 -23.55 9.19 -15.24
C GLU A 628 -24.26 10.55 -15.12
N VAL A 629 -24.45 11.06 -13.90
CA VAL A 629 -25.03 12.39 -13.64
C VAL A 629 -24.09 13.51 -14.16
N VAL A 630 -22.80 13.39 -13.89
CA VAL A 630 -21.78 14.36 -14.36
C VAL A 630 -21.73 14.36 -15.91
N GLU A 631 -21.75 13.19 -16.54
CA GLU A 631 -21.75 13.07 -17.99
C GLU A 631 -23.02 13.69 -18.60
N LEU A 632 -24.19 13.46 -17.99
CA LEU A 632 -25.45 14.08 -18.41
C LEU A 632 -25.36 15.61 -18.33
N PHE A 633 -24.76 16.15 -17.24
CA PHE A 633 -24.57 17.59 -17.10
C PHE A 633 -23.57 18.13 -18.13
N LEU A 634 -22.41 17.48 -18.28
CA LEU A 634 -21.39 17.89 -19.24
C LEU A 634 -21.86 17.76 -20.68
N SER A 635 -22.72 16.78 -21.00
CA SER A 635 -23.31 16.65 -22.32
C SER A 635 -24.16 17.87 -22.71
N LYS A 636 -24.87 18.46 -21.74
CA LYS A 636 -25.60 19.72 -21.94
C LYS A 636 -24.66 20.92 -22.12
N VAL A 637 -23.55 20.97 -21.37
CA VAL A 637 -22.52 22.00 -21.55
C VAL A 637 -21.82 21.88 -22.89
N ARG A 638 -21.65 20.65 -23.41
CA ARG A 638 -21.08 20.40 -24.75
C ARG A 638 -21.91 21.06 -25.86
N MET A 639 -23.22 21.26 -25.67
CA MET A 639 -24.04 22.01 -26.61
C MET A 639 -23.58 23.46 -26.80
N MET A 640 -22.81 24.03 -25.88
CA MET A 640 -22.19 25.34 -26.02
C MET A 640 -21.02 25.33 -27.02
N GLN A 641 -20.48 24.17 -27.39
CA GLN A 641 -19.38 24.02 -28.36
C GLN A 641 -19.92 23.78 -29.77
N HIS A 642 -20.51 24.77 -30.36
CA HIS A 642 -21.11 24.68 -31.71
C HIS A 642 -20.14 24.82 -32.87
N GLY A 643 -18.84 25.11 -32.61
CA GLY A 643 -17.86 25.40 -33.66
C GLY A 643 -18.08 26.74 -34.39
N ARG A 644 -19.04 27.57 -33.96
CA ARG A 644 -19.35 28.88 -34.58
C ARG A 644 -18.64 29.99 -33.79
N ILE A 645 -17.63 30.61 -34.39
CA ILE A 645 -16.82 31.68 -33.80
C ILE A 645 -17.68 32.81 -33.24
N GLN A 646 -18.77 33.18 -33.95
CA GLN A 646 -19.69 34.23 -33.53
C GLN A 646 -20.32 33.99 -32.15
N LEU A 647 -20.65 32.73 -31.82
CA LEU A 647 -21.21 32.35 -30.50
C LEU A 647 -20.15 32.47 -29.43
N TYR A 648 -18.91 32.10 -29.70
CA TYR A 648 -17.83 32.24 -28.70
C TYR A 648 -17.54 33.71 -28.39
N VAL A 649 -17.54 34.59 -29.43
CA VAL A 649 -17.41 36.02 -29.22
C VAL A 649 -18.59 36.55 -28.38
N LEU A 650 -19.82 36.11 -28.67
CA LEU A 650 -21.00 36.47 -27.88
C LEU A 650 -20.84 36.02 -26.39
N TYR A 651 -20.36 34.84 -26.13
CA TYR A 651 -20.11 34.36 -24.74
C TYR A 651 -19.09 35.21 -24.01
N ILE A 652 -17.98 35.58 -24.69
CA ILE A 652 -16.97 36.50 -24.15
C ILE A 652 -17.60 37.87 -23.82
N VAL A 653 -18.36 38.44 -24.73
CA VAL A 653 -19.01 39.74 -24.51
C VAL A 653 -20.00 39.69 -23.36
N LEU A 654 -20.84 38.64 -23.28
CA LEU A 654 -21.79 38.46 -22.17
C LEU A 654 -21.09 38.33 -20.85
N THR A 655 -19.98 37.56 -20.79
CA THR A 655 -19.17 37.36 -19.57
C THR A 655 -18.54 38.69 -19.13
N LEU A 656 -17.98 39.45 -20.06
CA LEU A 656 -17.42 40.80 -19.78
C LEU A 656 -18.49 41.77 -19.25
N VAL A 657 -19.66 41.80 -19.88
CA VAL A 657 -20.78 42.65 -19.42
C VAL A 657 -21.20 42.23 -18.02
N PHE A 658 -21.34 40.93 -17.75
CA PHE A 658 -21.67 40.41 -16.43
C PHE A 658 -20.64 40.84 -15.38
N LEU A 659 -19.34 40.65 -15.65
CA LEU A 659 -18.25 41.02 -14.75
C LEU A 659 -18.21 42.55 -14.52
N PHE A 660 -18.47 43.38 -15.56
CA PHE A 660 -18.57 44.83 -15.41
C PHE A 660 -19.73 45.22 -14.49
N VAL A 661 -20.92 44.65 -14.70
CA VAL A 661 -22.10 44.89 -13.86
C VAL A 661 -21.86 44.45 -12.41
N TRP A 662 -21.16 43.30 -12.22
CA TRP A 662 -20.79 42.81 -10.86
C TRP A 662 -19.81 43.75 -10.16
N LYS A 663 -18.81 44.27 -10.89
CA LYS A 663 -17.78 45.13 -10.28
C LYS A 663 -18.24 46.59 -10.08
N LEU A 664 -19.33 47.01 -10.76
CA LEU A 664 -19.95 48.33 -10.58
C LEU A 664 -20.97 48.38 -9.44
N ARG A 665 -21.31 47.22 -8.87
CA ARG A 665 -22.04 47.10 -7.62
C ARG A 665 -21.06 46.94 -6.45
#